data_95a1add394f65b193102d2cd7a4104e2
#
_entry.id   95a1add394f65b193102d2cd7a4104e2
#
_cell.length_a   1.000
_cell.length_b   1.000
_cell.length_c   1.000
_cell.angle_alpha   90.00
_cell.angle_beta   90.00
_cell.angle_gamma   90.00
#
_symmetry.space_group_name_H-M   'P 1'
#
loop_
_entity.id
_entity.type
_entity.pdbx_description
1 polymer ?
#
loop_
_entity_poly.entity_id
_entity_poly.type
_entity_poly.pdbx_seq_one_letter_code
_entity_poly.pdbx_strand_id
1 'polypeptide(L)'
;MLTLHLDIFEGQAATSAALPREAARVPLPRTASAFRGERPVGVDGDLVPLVGDELLEAVCEVVWFKDEVRLEGECVIPSMRNLLMFLSDVRTRCFKAGIFLGDDVLAAAETFRAAASTVADGAYLPHLVEEDGVFVARWLPLDTSRGAFFAWLVDGLARFGGRTPLETGASRPDTVHDAWISALRSDTGRIAWPDEDDIRALMHDLAVWRAPLRVSAADRAALRFSLEPPAEEDGVWRLCLASVPRTRAGLVSLGQAASLFPPLAALRGTEAELDRAAAESFLRTGAQALVGAGYAVEPPPGLLGEHVAAEADLAPASDEPSAPVMTKLTIRVDGEVVTEQEIQFLLDQNSPFVFFRDRWIEVDRAVLREALRALRDVKGKKVPVHDAIALAFGLRRAGGLRVDRVRAHGWLRGLINELRGEQRFRVLDAPAGFHGTLRDYQLRGASWLAFLAKWGFGACLADDMGLGKTAQTIAFFLHRKASRPALVVAPVSVTTNWTRELARFAPSLKVYLHQGAERHTGSLFSKACREADVVVTGYALFAKDFSLFAENAFSALVLDEAQTVKNPDTRISRAVRALDVPVRVALTGTPLENSADDLWALEAFLNPGLLGERKEFADTFTRVLRADANAGVASRLRHILEPFMLRRLKTEPGIAAELGERREIREWCTLNPRQRALYESALATFREEMAEVADLRKERAGEADRRVRNTRRGRILALLTELKEICDSSALVEGGESADGGKVRRLDELLDSIFDAGESCLVFTQYARMGRLLRVHLQERFGRRFPFLHGSLSPAQRDEEIAAFNADPEPNAFILSLKAGGFGLNLTRATHVIHFDRWWNPAVENQATDRAHRIGQLRDVFVHLFICAGTLEERVDELLETKRRLAGEIVGSGESFLLKMSDREFERMVSLDGE
;
A
#
# COMPACT_ATOMS: atom_id res chain seq x y z
N MET A 1 20.50 -10.15 11.66
CA MET A 1 19.83 -10.41 10.37
C MET A 1 20.87 -11.02 9.44
N LEU A 2 20.54 -12.07 8.73
CA LEU A 2 21.43 -12.70 7.75
C LEU A 2 21.14 -12.13 6.37
N THR A 3 22.16 -11.66 5.66
CA THR A 3 22.05 -11.29 4.25
C THR A 3 22.77 -12.33 3.43
N LEU A 4 22.08 -12.91 2.45
CA LEU A 4 22.62 -13.91 1.54
C LEU A 4 23.03 -13.25 0.23
N HIS A 5 24.28 -13.47 -0.17
CA HIS A 5 24.86 -13.02 -1.43
C HIS A 5 25.16 -14.20 -2.35
N LEU A 6 25.13 -13.97 -3.64
CA LEU A 6 25.47 -14.95 -4.67
C LEU A 6 26.59 -14.41 -5.54
N ASP A 7 27.77 -14.99 -5.40
CA ASP A 7 28.89 -14.67 -6.27
C ASP A 7 28.84 -15.51 -7.54
N ILE A 8 28.93 -14.83 -8.68
CA ILE A 8 28.95 -15.43 -10.00
C ILE A 8 30.34 -15.22 -10.60
N PHE A 9 31.06 -16.32 -10.80
CA PHE A 9 32.40 -16.27 -11.37
C PHE A 9 32.32 -16.45 -12.88
N GLU A 10 32.54 -15.37 -13.63
CA GLU A 10 32.58 -15.39 -15.09
C GLU A 10 34.03 -15.44 -15.61
N GLY A 11 34.35 -16.50 -16.31
CA GLY A 11 35.40 -16.50 -17.37
C GLY A 11 36.86 -16.50 -17.02
N GLN A 12 37.30 -16.54 -15.79
CA GLN A 12 38.69 -16.84 -15.42
C GLN A 12 38.74 -17.96 -14.38
N ALA A 13 39.65 -18.91 -14.56
CA ALA A 13 40.00 -19.83 -13.48
C ALA A 13 40.23 -18.98 -12.22
N ALA A 14 39.48 -19.26 -11.16
CA ALA A 14 39.66 -18.58 -9.89
C ALA A 14 41.13 -18.61 -9.53
N THR A 15 41.81 -17.48 -9.79
CA THR A 15 43.21 -17.38 -9.41
C THR A 15 43.24 -17.32 -7.89
N SER A 16 43.50 -18.45 -7.35
CA SER A 16 44.22 -18.84 -6.11
C SER A 16 44.25 -17.93 -4.89
N ALA A 17 43.41 -16.92 -4.74
CA ALA A 17 43.38 -16.10 -3.53
C ALA A 17 42.20 -16.40 -2.60
N ALA A 18 41.17 -17.10 -3.07
CA ALA A 18 39.98 -17.39 -2.30
C ALA A 18 39.60 -18.89 -2.20
N LEU A 19 40.35 -19.81 -2.86
CA LEU A 19 40.10 -21.25 -2.74
C LEU A 19 41.38 -21.97 -2.26
N PRO A 20 41.31 -22.92 -1.30
CA PRO A 20 42.43 -23.70 -0.86
C PRO A 20 43.02 -24.57 -2.02
N ARG A 21 44.34 -24.64 -2.12
CA ARG A 21 45.07 -25.33 -3.19
C ARG A 21 44.79 -26.84 -3.37
N GLU A 22 44.04 -27.47 -2.47
CA GLU A 22 43.65 -28.87 -2.53
C GLU A 22 42.37 -29.16 -3.33
N ALA A 23 41.56 -28.15 -3.63
CA ALA A 23 40.35 -28.27 -4.47
C ALA A 23 40.65 -28.42 -5.98
N ALA A 24 41.91 -28.37 -6.39
CA ALA A 24 42.36 -28.32 -7.78
C ALA A 24 42.27 -29.66 -8.57
N ARG A 25 41.55 -30.66 -8.05
CA ARG A 25 41.44 -31.99 -8.75
C ARG A 25 40.08 -32.22 -9.43
N VAL A 26 39.13 -31.30 -9.33
CA VAL A 26 37.92 -31.36 -10.14
C VAL A 26 37.81 -30.05 -10.89
N PRO A 27 37.88 -30.03 -12.24
CA PRO A 27 37.70 -28.79 -12.99
C PRO A 27 36.29 -28.30 -12.70
N LEU A 28 36.21 -27.16 -11.99
CA LEU A 28 34.96 -26.43 -11.83
C LEU A 28 34.56 -25.92 -13.23
N PRO A 29 33.27 -25.97 -13.60
CA PRO A 29 32.83 -25.33 -14.81
C PRO A 29 33.26 -23.85 -14.79
N ARG A 30 33.59 -23.27 -15.95
CA ARG A 30 34.02 -21.87 -16.05
C ARG A 30 33.06 -20.86 -15.45
N THR A 31 31.87 -21.28 -15.13
CA THR A 31 30.86 -20.52 -14.38
C THR A 31 30.48 -21.32 -13.13
N ALA A 32 30.79 -20.78 -11.96
CA ALA A 32 30.39 -21.35 -10.67
C ALA A 32 29.61 -20.31 -9.90
N SER A 33 28.71 -20.77 -9.07
CA SER A 33 27.91 -19.92 -8.17
C SER A 33 28.13 -20.35 -6.73
N ALA A 34 28.37 -19.40 -5.86
CA ALA A 34 28.61 -19.64 -4.45
C ALA A 34 27.80 -18.66 -3.58
N PHE A 35 27.22 -19.18 -2.51
CA PHE A 35 26.52 -18.36 -1.53
C PHE A 35 27.48 -17.91 -0.44
N ARG A 36 27.41 -16.63 -0.08
CA ARG A 36 28.00 -16.04 1.11
C ARG A 36 26.91 -15.46 1.98
N GLY A 37 27.08 -15.54 3.29
CA GLY A 37 26.18 -14.97 4.26
C GLY A 37 26.91 -13.97 5.14
N GLU A 38 26.26 -12.86 5.48
CA GLU A 38 26.78 -11.84 6.37
C GLU A 38 25.74 -11.49 7.42
N ARG A 39 26.18 -11.26 8.66
CA ARG A 39 25.32 -10.75 9.74
C ARG A 39 25.92 -9.50 10.37
N PRO A 40 25.14 -8.50 10.79
CA PRO A 40 25.65 -7.35 11.54
C PRO A 40 26.08 -7.80 12.94
N VAL A 41 27.25 -7.36 13.38
CA VAL A 41 27.78 -7.60 14.71
C VAL A 41 28.15 -6.23 15.34
N GLY A 42 27.58 -5.93 16.51
CA GLY A 42 27.85 -4.70 17.28
C GLY A 42 26.95 -3.51 16.93
N VAL A 43 27.19 -2.43 17.65
CA VAL A 43 26.38 -1.18 17.57
C VAL A 43 26.70 -0.38 16.31
N ASP A 44 27.85 -0.59 15.69
CA ASP A 44 28.34 0.18 14.54
C ASP A 44 27.91 -0.42 13.18
N GLY A 45 27.22 -1.54 13.19
CA GLY A 45 26.63 -2.12 11.96
C GLY A 45 27.65 -2.81 11.03
N ASP A 46 28.84 -3.16 11.54
CA ASP A 46 29.83 -3.90 10.78
C ASP A 46 29.30 -5.29 10.40
N LEU A 47 29.40 -5.62 9.10
CA LEU A 47 29.01 -6.92 8.57
C LEU A 47 30.15 -7.92 8.79
N VAL A 48 29.84 -9.05 9.39
CA VAL A 48 30.79 -10.16 9.59
C VAL A 48 30.33 -11.36 8.76
N PRO A 49 31.21 -11.94 7.93
CA PRO A 49 30.88 -13.11 7.14
C PRO A 49 30.60 -14.32 8.04
N LEU A 50 29.57 -15.08 7.68
CA LEU A 50 29.28 -16.39 8.25
C LEU A 50 30.22 -17.42 7.64
N VAL A 51 30.80 -18.27 8.44
CA VAL A 51 31.75 -19.32 7.99
C VAL A 51 31.37 -20.68 8.54
N GLY A 52 31.82 -21.74 7.85
CA GLY A 52 31.68 -23.11 8.30
C GLY A 52 30.24 -23.60 8.41
N ASP A 53 29.94 -24.27 9.50
CA ASP A 53 28.64 -24.96 9.70
C ASP A 53 27.46 -23.98 9.81
N GLU A 54 27.64 -22.78 10.34
CA GLU A 54 26.60 -21.74 10.43
C GLU A 54 26.12 -21.28 9.04
N LEU A 55 27.05 -21.07 8.11
CA LEU A 55 26.71 -20.73 6.73
C LEU A 55 26.02 -21.90 6.01
N LEU A 56 26.52 -23.13 6.24
CA LEU A 56 25.95 -24.35 5.67
C LEU A 56 24.50 -24.54 6.16
N GLU A 57 24.22 -24.35 7.45
CA GLU A 57 22.86 -24.40 7.99
C GLU A 57 21.95 -23.34 7.37
N ALA A 58 22.39 -22.11 7.32
CA ALA A 58 21.61 -21.00 6.75
C ALA A 58 21.26 -21.24 5.27
N VAL A 59 22.21 -21.76 4.46
CA VAL A 59 21.92 -22.10 3.06
C VAL A 59 21.01 -23.32 2.96
N CYS A 60 21.16 -24.32 3.83
CA CYS A 60 20.28 -25.50 3.83
C CYS A 60 18.84 -25.18 4.26
N GLU A 61 18.60 -24.08 4.96
CA GLU A 61 17.23 -23.58 5.22
C GLU A 61 16.52 -23.12 3.93
N VAL A 62 17.25 -22.63 2.94
CA VAL A 62 16.71 -22.14 1.66
C VAL A 62 16.82 -23.11 0.49
N VAL A 63 17.74 -24.10 0.57
CA VAL A 63 17.91 -25.18 -0.44
C VAL A 63 17.42 -26.51 0.11
N TRP A 64 16.80 -27.34 -0.74
CA TRP A 64 16.10 -28.55 -0.28
C TRP A 64 16.96 -29.77 -0.07
N PHE A 65 18.11 -29.85 -0.71
CA PHE A 65 18.96 -31.05 -0.71
C PHE A 65 20.33 -30.79 -0.08
N LYS A 66 20.44 -31.12 1.19
CA LYS A 66 21.64 -30.90 1.99
C LYS A 66 22.87 -31.64 1.43
N ASP A 67 22.67 -32.83 0.90
CA ASP A 67 23.74 -33.70 0.38
C ASP A 67 24.34 -33.26 -0.95
N GLU A 68 23.70 -32.29 -1.62
CA GLU A 68 24.13 -31.69 -2.90
C GLU A 68 24.77 -30.30 -2.73
N VAL A 69 25.18 -29.93 -1.53
CA VAL A 69 25.81 -28.66 -1.19
C VAL A 69 27.21 -28.94 -0.63
N ARG A 70 28.19 -28.16 -1.09
CA ARG A 70 29.58 -28.26 -0.64
C ARG A 70 29.99 -27.01 0.10
N LEU A 71 30.73 -27.14 1.17
CA LEU A 71 31.37 -26.05 1.87
C LEU A 71 32.82 -25.92 1.40
N GLU A 72 33.18 -24.75 0.87
CA GLU A 72 34.54 -24.45 0.45
C GLU A 72 34.97 -23.09 1.01
N GLY A 73 35.80 -23.09 2.06
CA GLY A 73 36.24 -21.86 2.75
C GLY A 73 35.07 -21.15 3.38
N GLU A 74 34.89 -19.89 3.01
CA GLU A 74 33.82 -19.01 3.48
C GLU A 74 32.56 -19.05 2.58
N CYS A 75 32.49 -19.99 1.63
CA CYS A 75 31.43 -20.08 0.65
C CYS A 75 30.76 -21.44 0.66
N VAL A 76 29.45 -21.44 0.36
CA VAL A 76 28.67 -22.65 0.12
C VAL A 76 28.33 -22.76 -1.36
N ILE A 77 28.77 -23.84 -1.99
CA ILE A 77 28.58 -24.11 -3.42
C ILE A 77 27.44 -25.12 -3.59
N PRO A 78 26.28 -24.71 -4.12
CA PRO A 78 25.18 -25.61 -4.41
C PRO A 78 25.42 -26.40 -5.69
N SER A 79 24.79 -27.57 -5.81
CA SER A 79 24.65 -28.23 -7.11
C SER A 79 23.82 -27.36 -8.07
N MET A 80 23.99 -27.61 -9.37
CA MET A 80 23.18 -26.94 -10.40
C MET A 80 21.69 -27.09 -10.10
N ARG A 81 21.24 -28.28 -9.71
CA ARG A 81 19.86 -28.57 -9.38
C ARG A 81 19.34 -27.74 -8.20
N ASN A 82 20.12 -27.67 -7.13
CA ASN A 82 19.77 -26.87 -5.95
C ASN A 82 19.69 -25.38 -6.29
N LEU A 83 20.63 -24.87 -7.09
CA LEU A 83 20.61 -23.47 -7.51
C LEU A 83 19.37 -23.15 -8.37
N LEU A 84 19.05 -24.01 -9.35
CA LEU A 84 17.85 -23.81 -10.17
C LEU A 84 16.56 -23.84 -9.35
N MET A 85 16.46 -24.75 -8.38
CA MET A 85 15.33 -24.83 -7.47
C MET A 85 15.26 -23.63 -6.53
N PHE A 86 16.40 -23.13 -6.06
CA PHE A 86 16.46 -21.91 -5.25
C PHE A 86 15.99 -20.68 -6.05
N LEU A 87 16.55 -20.45 -7.24
CA LEU A 87 16.23 -19.29 -8.08
C LEU A 87 14.78 -19.30 -8.58
N SER A 88 14.14 -20.47 -8.67
CA SER A 88 12.74 -20.58 -9.08
C SER A 88 11.77 -19.97 -8.07
N ASP A 89 12.11 -19.94 -6.77
CA ASP A 89 11.24 -19.43 -5.69
C ASP A 89 12.05 -18.73 -4.58
N VAL A 90 13.04 -17.95 -4.99
CA VAL A 90 14.02 -17.33 -4.08
C VAL A 90 13.37 -16.42 -3.02
N ARG A 91 12.41 -15.59 -3.42
CA ARG A 91 11.74 -14.65 -2.50
C ARG A 91 10.98 -15.37 -1.40
N THR A 92 10.19 -16.38 -1.76
CA THR A 92 9.40 -17.14 -0.77
C THR A 92 10.30 -17.92 0.17
N ARG A 93 11.39 -18.51 -0.32
CA ARG A 93 12.32 -19.30 0.47
C ARG A 93 13.09 -18.46 1.47
N CYS A 94 13.73 -17.38 1.03
CA CYS A 94 14.48 -16.49 1.91
C CYS A 94 13.55 -15.76 2.90
N PHE A 95 12.36 -15.36 2.47
CA PHE A 95 11.36 -14.78 3.36
C PHE A 95 10.93 -15.76 4.47
N LYS A 96 10.70 -17.04 4.15
CA LYS A 96 10.34 -18.06 5.15
C LYS A 96 11.48 -18.37 6.12
N ALA A 97 12.71 -18.29 5.65
CA ALA A 97 13.91 -18.51 6.47
C ALA A 97 14.36 -17.23 7.25
N GLY A 98 13.71 -16.09 7.03
CA GLY A 98 14.10 -14.82 7.67
C GLY A 98 15.42 -14.26 7.16
N ILE A 99 15.80 -14.61 5.93
CA ILE A 99 17.07 -14.23 5.30
C ILE A 99 16.82 -13.06 4.33
N PHE A 100 17.67 -12.05 4.37
CA PHE A 100 17.66 -10.95 3.41
C PHE A 100 18.37 -11.34 2.12
N LEU A 101 17.88 -10.82 0.99
CA LEU A 101 18.44 -11.05 -0.33
C LEU A 101 19.35 -9.88 -0.70
N GLY A 102 20.59 -10.18 -1.06
CA GLY A 102 21.45 -9.23 -1.75
C GLY A 102 20.92 -8.92 -3.16
N ASP A 103 21.31 -7.76 -3.71
CA ASP A 103 20.92 -7.34 -5.06
C ASP A 103 21.39 -8.30 -6.14
N ASP A 104 22.51 -8.97 -5.93
CA ASP A 104 23.09 -10.02 -6.75
C ASP A 104 22.20 -11.28 -6.84
N VAL A 105 21.60 -11.70 -5.73
CA VAL A 105 20.63 -12.81 -5.71
C VAL A 105 19.37 -12.45 -6.49
N LEU A 106 18.89 -11.22 -6.35
CA LEU A 106 17.72 -10.73 -7.08
C LEU A 106 17.99 -10.66 -8.59
N ALA A 107 19.15 -10.16 -9.00
CA ALA A 107 19.58 -10.12 -10.40
C ALA A 107 19.73 -11.52 -10.99
N ALA A 108 20.28 -12.48 -10.23
CA ALA A 108 20.37 -13.87 -10.63
C ALA A 108 18.98 -14.52 -10.82
N ALA A 109 18.01 -14.21 -9.97
CA ALA A 109 16.65 -14.69 -10.11
C ALA A 109 15.92 -14.10 -11.34
N GLU A 110 16.23 -12.88 -11.73
CA GLU A 110 15.72 -12.29 -12.98
C GLU A 110 16.35 -12.94 -14.21
N THR A 111 17.66 -13.18 -14.17
CA THR A 111 18.37 -13.91 -15.22
C THR A 111 17.83 -15.35 -15.35
N PHE A 112 17.52 -16.01 -14.24
CA PHE A 112 16.88 -17.34 -14.24
C PHE A 112 15.50 -17.30 -14.95
N ARG A 113 14.66 -16.31 -14.68
CA ARG A 113 13.35 -16.20 -15.33
C ARG A 113 13.50 -16.04 -16.84
N ALA A 114 14.44 -15.23 -17.27
CA ALA A 114 14.72 -15.05 -18.70
C ALA A 114 15.25 -16.35 -19.33
N ALA A 115 16.13 -17.10 -18.65
CA ALA A 115 16.61 -18.39 -19.11
C ALA A 115 15.49 -19.44 -19.21
N ALA A 116 14.59 -19.46 -18.23
CA ALA A 116 13.43 -20.36 -18.23
C ALA A 116 12.48 -20.07 -19.39
N SER A 117 12.25 -18.79 -19.73
CA SER A 117 11.50 -18.41 -20.93
C SER A 117 12.21 -18.92 -22.20
N THR A 118 13.51 -18.70 -22.32
CA THR A 118 14.31 -19.18 -23.47
C THR A 118 14.19 -20.68 -23.67
N VAL A 119 14.20 -21.46 -22.57
CA VAL A 119 14.03 -22.91 -22.64
C VAL A 119 12.59 -23.30 -22.99
N ALA A 120 11.61 -22.59 -22.44
CA ALA A 120 10.19 -22.82 -22.75
C ALA A 120 9.88 -22.56 -24.22
N ASP A 121 10.51 -21.55 -24.81
CA ASP A 121 10.34 -21.16 -26.21
C ASP A 121 11.17 -22.04 -27.19
N GLY A 122 11.99 -22.97 -26.67
CA GLY A 122 12.86 -23.80 -27.48
C GLY A 122 14.01 -23.03 -28.15
N ALA A 123 14.32 -21.83 -27.68
CA ALA A 123 15.30 -20.93 -28.30
C ALA A 123 16.76 -21.25 -27.85
N TYR A 124 17.14 -22.51 -27.93
CA TYR A 124 18.46 -23.03 -27.58
C TYR A 124 18.85 -24.19 -28.48
N LEU A 125 20.15 -24.42 -28.60
CA LEU A 125 20.72 -25.45 -29.47
C LEU A 125 21.80 -26.27 -28.76
N PRO A 126 21.96 -27.55 -29.11
CA PRO A 126 23.05 -28.35 -28.62
C PRO A 126 24.40 -27.86 -29.15
N HIS A 127 25.42 -27.88 -28.32
CA HIS A 127 26.76 -27.43 -28.64
C HIS A 127 27.82 -28.34 -27.99
N LEU A 128 29.04 -28.23 -28.52
CA LEU A 128 30.18 -28.90 -27.98
C LEU A 128 31.27 -27.87 -27.76
N VAL A 129 31.85 -27.81 -26.58
CA VAL A 129 32.91 -26.89 -26.17
C VAL A 129 34.05 -27.64 -25.51
N GLU A 130 35.27 -27.12 -25.63
CA GLU A 130 36.41 -27.58 -24.86
C GLU A 130 36.62 -26.64 -23.67
N GLU A 131 36.50 -27.19 -22.46
CA GLU A 131 36.67 -26.50 -21.19
C GLU A 131 37.81 -27.17 -20.40
N ASP A 132 38.91 -26.43 -20.18
CA ASP A 132 40.10 -26.91 -19.45
C ASP A 132 40.65 -28.26 -19.94
N GLY A 133 40.66 -28.47 -21.27
CA GLY A 133 41.11 -29.71 -21.88
C GLY A 133 40.12 -30.88 -21.83
N VAL A 134 38.86 -30.59 -21.45
CA VAL A 134 37.79 -31.59 -21.44
C VAL A 134 36.69 -31.14 -22.42
N PHE A 135 36.22 -32.09 -23.22
CA PHE A 135 35.12 -31.80 -24.17
C PHE A 135 33.78 -31.98 -23.46
N VAL A 136 32.97 -30.93 -23.50
CA VAL A 136 31.67 -30.84 -22.80
C VAL A 136 30.57 -30.51 -23.77
N ALA A 137 29.50 -31.30 -23.76
CA ALA A 137 28.28 -31.00 -24.48
C ALA A 137 27.43 -30.03 -23.68
N ARG A 138 26.93 -28.97 -24.33
CA ARG A 138 26.11 -27.90 -23.68
C ARG A 138 24.87 -27.60 -24.49
N TRP A 139 23.82 -27.15 -23.81
CA TRP A 139 22.67 -26.48 -24.42
C TRP A 139 22.88 -24.98 -24.34
N LEU A 140 23.08 -24.32 -25.48
CA LEU A 140 23.34 -22.89 -25.51
C LEU A 140 22.16 -22.11 -26.11
N PRO A 141 21.84 -20.91 -25.55
CA PRO A 141 20.82 -20.06 -26.13
C PRO A 141 21.18 -19.62 -27.53
N LEU A 142 20.20 -19.37 -28.36
CA LEU A 142 20.39 -18.77 -29.70
C LEU A 142 20.95 -17.35 -29.57
N ASP A 143 20.50 -16.59 -28.55
CA ASP A 143 21.06 -15.27 -28.20
C ASP A 143 22.16 -15.43 -27.15
N THR A 144 23.41 -15.28 -27.57
CA THR A 144 24.57 -15.38 -26.68
C THR A 144 25.02 -14.04 -26.09
N SER A 145 24.29 -12.95 -26.35
CA SER A 145 24.65 -11.59 -25.87
C SER A 145 24.44 -11.40 -24.36
N ARG A 146 23.73 -12.29 -23.70
CA ARG A 146 23.35 -12.18 -22.28
C ARG A 146 24.36 -12.73 -21.29
N GLY A 147 25.56 -13.08 -21.74
CA GLY A 147 26.66 -13.51 -20.87
C GLY A 147 26.70 -15.00 -20.50
N ALA A 148 27.80 -15.41 -19.85
CA ALA A 148 28.08 -16.82 -19.56
C ALA A 148 27.12 -17.42 -18.52
N PHE A 149 26.73 -16.66 -17.51
CA PHE A 149 25.81 -17.14 -16.47
C PHE A 149 24.41 -17.45 -17.04
N PHE A 150 23.89 -16.62 -17.94
CA PHE A 150 22.64 -16.89 -18.63
C PHE A 150 22.72 -18.17 -19.47
N ALA A 151 23.79 -18.36 -20.22
CA ALA A 151 24.01 -19.58 -21.01
C ALA A 151 24.11 -20.83 -20.14
N TRP A 152 24.75 -20.72 -18.99
CA TRP A 152 24.84 -21.80 -18.01
C TRP A 152 23.49 -22.16 -17.38
N LEU A 153 22.66 -21.18 -17.09
CA LEU A 153 21.29 -21.43 -16.62
C LEU A 153 20.44 -22.11 -17.69
N VAL A 154 20.57 -21.72 -18.95
CA VAL A 154 19.87 -22.36 -20.08
C VAL A 154 20.30 -23.82 -20.21
N ASP A 155 21.60 -24.11 -20.12
CA ASP A 155 22.11 -25.49 -20.14
C ASP A 155 21.53 -26.33 -18.98
N GLY A 156 21.58 -25.79 -17.76
CA GLY A 156 21.01 -26.43 -16.60
C GLY A 156 19.51 -26.73 -16.71
N LEU A 157 18.73 -25.72 -17.10
CA LEU A 157 17.29 -25.85 -17.26
C LEU A 157 16.91 -26.84 -18.38
N ALA A 158 17.65 -26.84 -19.50
CA ALA A 158 17.42 -27.78 -20.59
C ALA A 158 17.67 -29.23 -20.16
N ARG A 159 18.73 -29.46 -19.35
CA ARG A 159 19.08 -30.81 -18.83
C ARG A 159 18.09 -31.30 -17.78
N PHE A 160 17.78 -30.47 -16.79
CA PHE A 160 16.97 -30.88 -15.63
C PHE A 160 15.46 -30.68 -15.84
N GLY A 161 15.05 -29.88 -16.84
CA GLY A 161 13.64 -29.58 -17.15
C GLY A 161 12.87 -30.68 -17.89
N GLY A 162 13.52 -31.81 -18.24
CA GLY A 162 12.86 -32.95 -18.87
C GLY A 162 12.39 -32.71 -20.32
N ARG A 163 12.79 -31.60 -20.96
CA ARG A 163 12.39 -31.23 -22.33
C ARG A 163 13.48 -31.52 -23.38
N THR A 164 14.33 -32.49 -23.14
CA THR A 164 15.25 -32.94 -24.18
C THR A 164 14.51 -33.75 -25.24
N PRO A 165 14.46 -33.31 -26.50
CA PRO A 165 13.66 -33.96 -27.55
C PRO A 165 14.17 -35.32 -28.04
N LEU A 166 15.16 -35.89 -27.37
CA LEU A 166 15.88 -37.09 -27.83
C LEU A 166 15.49 -38.28 -26.98
N GLU A 167 14.82 -39.28 -27.57
CA GLU A 167 14.56 -40.58 -26.91
C GLU A 167 15.81 -41.45 -26.85
N THR A 168 16.00 -42.20 -25.78
CA THR A 168 17.18 -43.00 -25.53
C THR A 168 16.97 -44.47 -25.81
N GLY A 169 17.96 -45.07 -26.45
CA GLY A 169 18.01 -46.53 -26.69
C GLY A 169 19.37 -47.21 -26.57
N ALA A 170 20.51 -46.55 -26.28
CA ALA A 170 21.79 -47.23 -26.38
C ALA A 170 22.55 -47.28 -25.05
N SER A 171 22.97 -48.47 -24.66
CA SER A 171 23.77 -48.74 -23.48
C SER A 171 25.28 -48.51 -23.61
N ARG A 172 25.79 -48.24 -24.83
CA ARG A 172 27.13 -47.73 -25.15
C ARG A 172 27.07 -46.93 -26.42
N PRO A 173 27.76 -45.79 -26.49
CA PRO A 173 27.82 -45.00 -27.74
C PRO A 173 28.67 -45.74 -28.78
N ASP A 174 28.06 -45.97 -29.94
CA ASP A 174 28.73 -46.63 -31.08
C ASP A 174 29.42 -45.62 -31.99
N THR A 175 29.06 -44.31 -31.87
CA THR A 175 29.66 -43.22 -32.62
C THR A 175 29.94 -42.03 -31.69
N VAL A 176 30.83 -41.11 -32.13
CA VAL A 176 31.08 -39.86 -31.43
C VAL A 176 29.83 -39.00 -31.31
N HIS A 177 28.87 -39.11 -32.22
CA HIS A 177 27.57 -38.44 -32.16
C HIS A 177 26.71 -39.01 -31.04
N ASP A 178 26.70 -40.35 -30.84
CA ASP A 178 25.95 -40.97 -29.75
C ASP A 178 26.56 -40.60 -28.40
N ALA A 179 27.90 -40.54 -28.33
CA ALA A 179 28.61 -40.09 -27.15
C ALA A 179 28.24 -38.61 -26.79
N TRP A 180 28.18 -37.76 -27.79
CA TRP A 180 27.77 -36.38 -27.62
C TRP A 180 26.28 -36.24 -27.20
N ILE A 181 25.36 -36.97 -27.83
CA ILE A 181 23.96 -37.02 -27.45
C ILE A 181 23.80 -37.52 -26.02
N SER A 182 24.55 -38.54 -25.61
CA SER A 182 24.57 -39.07 -24.24
C SER A 182 25.08 -38.01 -23.25
N ALA A 183 26.12 -37.26 -23.62
CA ALA A 183 26.69 -36.20 -22.80
C ALA A 183 25.72 -35.01 -22.62
N LEU A 184 24.93 -34.64 -23.64
CA LEU A 184 23.89 -33.59 -23.55
C LEU A 184 22.80 -33.88 -22.50
N ARG A 185 22.68 -35.18 -22.12
CA ARG A 185 21.68 -35.64 -21.13
C ARG A 185 22.31 -35.95 -19.78
N SER A 186 23.60 -36.02 -19.70
CA SER A 186 24.32 -36.30 -18.45
C SER A 186 24.42 -35.03 -17.61
N ASP A 187 24.52 -35.22 -16.28
CA ASP A 187 24.65 -34.10 -15.33
C ASP A 187 25.96 -33.31 -15.53
N THR A 188 27.00 -33.93 -16.01
CA THR A 188 28.32 -33.31 -16.20
C THR A 188 28.55 -32.78 -17.61
N GLY A 189 27.81 -33.25 -18.58
CA GLY A 189 27.98 -32.89 -20.02
C GLY A 189 29.26 -33.44 -20.64
N ARG A 190 30.11 -34.20 -19.91
CA ARG A 190 31.38 -34.70 -20.40
C ARG A 190 31.16 -35.79 -21.47
N ILE A 191 31.92 -35.68 -22.57
CA ILE A 191 31.90 -36.71 -23.61
C ILE A 191 32.87 -37.81 -23.23
N ALA A 192 32.39 -39.04 -23.20
CA ALA A 192 33.18 -40.25 -23.01
C ALA A 192 33.45 -40.91 -24.37
N TRP A 193 34.47 -40.45 -25.08
CA TRP A 193 34.90 -40.95 -26.38
C TRP A 193 36.43 -41.04 -26.43
N PRO A 194 37.00 -42.15 -26.96
CA PRO A 194 38.46 -42.41 -26.86
C PRO A 194 39.34 -41.57 -27.80
N ASP A 195 38.79 -41.09 -28.91
CA ASP A 195 39.52 -40.33 -29.92
C ASP A 195 39.16 -38.86 -29.87
N GLU A 196 40.11 -38.02 -29.48
CA GLU A 196 39.90 -36.55 -29.39
C GLU A 196 39.78 -35.90 -30.77
N ASP A 197 40.39 -36.45 -31.81
CA ASP A 197 40.33 -35.88 -33.19
C ASP A 197 38.92 -36.04 -33.75
N ASP A 198 38.25 -37.14 -33.47
CA ASP A 198 36.80 -37.31 -33.78
C ASP A 198 35.93 -36.31 -33.10
N ILE A 199 36.21 -35.99 -31.83
CA ILE A 199 35.46 -35.02 -31.06
C ILE A 199 35.70 -33.59 -31.62
N ARG A 200 36.95 -33.27 -32.00
CA ARG A 200 37.27 -31.97 -32.64
C ARG A 200 36.62 -31.81 -34.00
N ALA A 201 36.58 -32.88 -34.82
CA ALA A 201 35.85 -32.91 -36.08
C ALA A 201 34.38 -32.64 -35.89
N LEU A 202 33.74 -33.34 -34.94
CA LEU A 202 32.32 -33.13 -34.59
C LEU A 202 32.10 -31.67 -34.10
N MET A 203 33.00 -31.13 -33.28
CA MET A 203 32.91 -29.76 -32.80
C MET A 203 32.97 -28.74 -33.95
N HIS A 204 33.83 -28.99 -34.93
CA HIS A 204 33.90 -28.17 -36.15
C HIS A 204 32.59 -28.25 -36.97
N ASP A 205 32.08 -29.47 -37.21
CA ASP A 205 30.86 -29.69 -37.98
C ASP A 205 29.65 -29.05 -37.30
N LEU A 206 29.55 -29.14 -35.99
CA LEU A 206 28.52 -28.46 -35.22
C LEU A 206 28.63 -26.93 -35.29
N ALA A 207 29.85 -26.40 -35.29
CA ALA A 207 30.08 -24.95 -35.43
C ALA A 207 29.66 -24.46 -36.84
N VAL A 208 30.00 -25.22 -37.90
CA VAL A 208 29.57 -24.96 -39.28
C VAL A 208 28.03 -25.06 -39.41
N TRP A 209 27.44 -26.08 -38.83
CA TRP A 209 25.99 -26.26 -38.85
C TRP A 209 25.23 -25.13 -38.13
N ARG A 210 25.76 -24.64 -36.99
CA ARG A 210 25.13 -23.56 -36.20
C ARG A 210 25.39 -22.17 -36.75
N ALA A 211 26.47 -21.95 -37.47
CA ALA A 211 26.84 -20.62 -37.94
C ALA A 211 25.70 -19.88 -38.70
N PRO A 212 24.90 -20.56 -39.57
CA PRO A 212 23.76 -19.93 -40.22
C PRO A 212 22.59 -19.62 -39.31
N LEU A 213 22.49 -20.30 -38.14
CA LEU A 213 21.38 -20.19 -37.21
C LEU A 213 21.60 -19.09 -36.14
N ARG A 214 22.81 -18.52 -36.09
CA ARG A 214 23.13 -17.38 -35.25
C ARG A 214 22.55 -16.12 -35.87
N VAL A 215 21.37 -15.72 -35.42
CA VAL A 215 20.72 -14.47 -35.77
C VAL A 215 20.81 -13.54 -34.57
N SER A 216 21.50 -12.41 -34.77
CA SER A 216 21.59 -11.40 -33.71
C SER A 216 20.27 -10.63 -33.53
N ALA A 217 20.09 -9.99 -32.36
CA ALA A 217 18.95 -9.10 -32.15
C ALA A 217 18.94 -7.95 -33.21
N ALA A 218 20.11 -7.50 -33.67
CA ALA A 218 20.22 -6.50 -34.73
C ALA A 218 19.72 -7.00 -36.09
N ASP A 219 19.99 -8.29 -36.45
CA ASP A 219 19.49 -8.88 -37.67
C ASP A 219 17.98 -9.02 -37.69
N ARG A 220 17.35 -9.31 -36.51
CA ARG A 220 15.89 -9.35 -36.36
C ARG A 220 15.29 -7.95 -36.40
N ALA A 221 15.82 -6.99 -35.68
CA ALA A 221 15.34 -5.61 -35.69
C ALA A 221 15.49 -4.91 -37.06
N ALA A 222 16.43 -5.41 -37.92
CA ALA A 222 16.57 -4.92 -39.28
C ALA A 222 15.42 -5.33 -40.19
N LEU A 223 14.69 -6.42 -39.87
CA LEU A 223 13.48 -6.84 -40.59
C LEU A 223 12.28 -6.11 -40.03
N ARG A 224 11.72 -5.23 -40.85
CA ARG A 224 10.50 -4.47 -40.52
C ARG A 224 9.35 -4.98 -41.36
N PHE A 225 8.31 -5.42 -40.70
CA PHE A 225 7.07 -5.86 -41.29
C PHE A 225 6.01 -4.78 -41.12
N SER A 226 5.23 -4.52 -42.17
CA SER A 226 4.04 -3.68 -42.10
C SER A 226 2.87 -4.37 -42.82
N LEU A 227 1.67 -4.11 -42.35
CA LEU A 227 0.47 -4.58 -42.99
C LEU A 227 -0.27 -3.39 -43.58
N GLU A 228 -0.50 -3.42 -44.93
CA GLU A 228 -1.25 -2.39 -45.63
C GLU A 228 -2.67 -2.88 -45.89
N PRO A 229 -3.67 -2.15 -45.40
CA PRO A 229 -5.07 -2.46 -45.70
C PRO A 229 -5.39 -2.08 -47.16
N PRO A 230 -6.35 -2.77 -47.79
CA PRO A 230 -6.83 -2.38 -49.12
C PRO A 230 -7.58 -1.04 -49.05
N ALA A 231 -7.58 -0.32 -50.15
CA ALA A 231 -8.31 0.95 -50.30
C ALA A 231 -9.84 0.77 -50.42
N GLU A 232 -10.29 -0.42 -50.79
CA GLU A 232 -11.70 -0.80 -50.98
C GLU A 232 -12.04 -1.98 -50.06
N GLU A 233 -13.28 -2.14 -49.69
CA GLU A 233 -13.77 -3.18 -48.77
C GLU A 233 -13.42 -4.62 -49.21
N ASP A 234 -13.53 -4.91 -50.48
CA ASP A 234 -13.25 -6.21 -51.09
C ASP A 234 -11.83 -6.37 -51.63
N GLY A 235 -10.94 -5.44 -51.30
CA GLY A 235 -9.55 -5.46 -51.76
C GLY A 235 -8.68 -6.47 -50.98
N VAL A 236 -7.46 -6.68 -51.48
CA VAL A 236 -6.48 -7.62 -50.92
C VAL A 236 -5.56 -6.89 -49.97
N TRP A 237 -5.32 -7.45 -48.77
CA TRP A 237 -4.36 -6.96 -47.79
C TRP A 237 -2.93 -7.27 -48.22
N ARG A 238 -2.01 -6.37 -48.03
CA ARG A 238 -0.60 -6.55 -48.34
C ARG A 238 0.24 -6.56 -47.11
N LEU A 239 0.94 -7.68 -46.88
CA LEU A 239 1.98 -7.77 -45.85
C LEU A 239 3.32 -7.38 -46.49
N CYS A 240 3.90 -6.29 -46.03
CA CYS A 240 5.08 -5.69 -46.62
C CYS A 240 6.29 -5.90 -45.74
N LEU A 241 7.43 -6.14 -46.37
CA LEU A 241 8.77 -6.12 -45.74
C LEU A 241 9.54 -4.90 -46.26
N ALA A 242 10.03 -4.05 -45.37
CA ALA A 242 10.67 -2.78 -45.74
C ALA A 242 11.83 -2.94 -46.70
N SER A 243 12.60 -4.05 -46.63
CA SER A 243 13.64 -4.37 -47.59
C SER A 243 13.98 -5.85 -47.60
N VAL A 244 14.30 -6.41 -48.78
CA VAL A 244 14.74 -7.81 -48.90
C VAL A 244 16.12 -7.94 -48.23
N PRO A 245 16.29 -8.89 -47.28
CA PRO A 245 17.58 -9.08 -46.63
C PRO A 245 18.64 -9.57 -47.60
N ARG A 246 19.80 -8.90 -47.63
CA ARG A 246 20.91 -9.24 -48.52
C ARG A 246 21.97 -10.12 -47.87
N THR A 247 21.88 -10.32 -46.54
CA THR A 247 22.81 -11.14 -45.76
C THR A 247 22.23 -12.54 -45.54
N ARG A 248 23.09 -13.53 -45.37
CA ARG A 248 22.67 -14.89 -45.03
C ARG A 248 21.95 -14.93 -43.67
N ALA A 249 22.42 -14.17 -42.68
CA ALA A 249 21.76 -14.04 -41.38
C ALA A 249 20.35 -13.43 -41.49
N GLY A 250 20.20 -12.40 -42.34
CA GLY A 250 18.88 -11.80 -42.60
C GLY A 250 17.90 -12.75 -43.29
N LEU A 251 18.37 -13.58 -44.21
CA LEU A 251 17.52 -14.60 -44.85
C LEU A 251 17.09 -15.69 -43.87
N VAL A 252 18.00 -16.11 -42.97
CA VAL A 252 17.66 -17.06 -41.89
C VAL A 252 16.69 -16.42 -40.91
N SER A 253 16.89 -15.13 -40.57
CA SER A 253 15.97 -14.37 -39.75
C SER A 253 14.55 -14.29 -40.34
N LEU A 254 14.47 -14.06 -41.66
CA LEU A 254 13.17 -14.07 -42.36
C LEU A 254 12.51 -15.47 -42.34
N GLY A 255 13.30 -16.53 -42.47
CA GLY A 255 12.80 -17.91 -42.32
C GLY A 255 12.27 -18.22 -40.93
N GLN A 256 12.95 -17.68 -39.88
CA GLN A 256 12.47 -17.78 -38.49
C GLN A 256 11.20 -16.97 -38.27
N ALA A 257 11.07 -15.79 -38.87
CA ALA A 257 9.83 -15.01 -38.83
C ALA A 257 8.68 -15.76 -39.52
N ALA A 258 8.94 -16.42 -40.65
CA ALA A 258 7.94 -17.23 -41.36
C ALA A 258 7.52 -18.48 -40.55
N SER A 259 8.35 -19.01 -39.66
CA SER A 259 7.92 -20.07 -38.73
C SER A 259 6.97 -19.59 -37.65
N LEU A 260 7.05 -18.31 -37.28
CA LEU A 260 6.14 -17.67 -36.31
C LEU A 260 4.83 -17.25 -36.95
N PHE A 261 4.89 -16.80 -38.22
CA PHE A 261 3.72 -16.44 -38.99
C PHE A 261 3.85 -17.03 -40.41
N PRO A 262 3.30 -18.21 -40.66
CA PRO A 262 3.48 -18.95 -41.92
C PRO A 262 3.17 -18.18 -43.20
N PRO A 263 2.21 -17.28 -43.28
CA PRO A 263 1.96 -16.50 -44.49
C PRO A 263 3.16 -15.67 -44.99
N LEU A 264 4.14 -15.36 -44.13
CA LEU A 264 5.41 -14.72 -44.53
C LEU A 264 6.23 -15.57 -45.51
N ALA A 265 6.02 -16.88 -45.58
CA ALA A 265 6.66 -17.74 -46.57
C ALA A 265 6.18 -17.49 -48.03
N ALA A 266 5.04 -16.82 -48.18
CA ALA A 266 4.51 -16.41 -49.48
C ALA A 266 5.08 -15.08 -50.01
N LEU A 267 5.98 -14.42 -49.30
CA LEU A 267 6.60 -13.16 -49.74
C LEU A 267 7.25 -13.32 -51.12
N ARG A 268 6.80 -12.50 -52.06
CA ARG A 268 7.40 -12.35 -53.38
C ARG A 268 8.15 -11.00 -53.42
N GLY A 269 9.46 -11.05 -53.22
CA GLY A 269 10.23 -9.83 -53.01
C GLY A 269 9.97 -9.22 -51.65
N THR A 270 9.25 -8.11 -51.57
CA THR A 270 8.93 -7.37 -50.34
C THR A 270 7.48 -7.46 -49.96
N GLU A 271 6.62 -8.15 -50.73
CA GLU A 271 5.17 -8.14 -50.50
C GLU A 271 4.60 -9.54 -50.51
N ALA A 272 3.59 -9.78 -49.71
CA ALA A 272 2.72 -10.96 -49.76
C ALA A 272 1.27 -10.51 -49.68
N GLU A 273 0.44 -11.08 -50.55
CA GLU A 273 -0.98 -10.86 -50.52
C GLU A 273 -1.63 -11.77 -49.47
N LEU A 274 -2.44 -11.17 -48.61
CA LEU A 274 -3.19 -11.87 -47.57
C LEU A 274 -4.69 -11.73 -47.81
N ASP A 275 -5.40 -12.80 -47.64
CA ASP A 275 -6.85 -12.71 -47.49
C ASP A 275 -7.22 -12.08 -46.17
N ARG A 276 -8.47 -11.71 -46.00
CA ARG A 276 -8.97 -11.07 -44.79
C ARG A 276 -8.72 -11.89 -43.53
N ALA A 277 -8.86 -13.23 -43.62
CA ALA A 277 -8.66 -14.11 -42.45
C ALA A 277 -7.20 -14.17 -42.03
N ALA A 278 -6.26 -14.22 -42.98
CA ALA A 278 -4.84 -14.19 -42.72
C ALA A 278 -4.40 -12.82 -42.18
N ALA A 279 -4.95 -11.71 -42.69
CA ALA A 279 -4.70 -10.37 -42.16
C ALA A 279 -5.20 -10.21 -40.73
N GLU A 280 -6.39 -10.72 -40.41
CA GLU A 280 -6.93 -10.76 -39.04
C GLU A 280 -6.05 -11.61 -38.10
N SER A 281 -5.56 -12.76 -38.56
CA SER A 281 -4.62 -13.60 -37.81
C SER A 281 -3.30 -12.90 -37.55
N PHE A 282 -2.79 -12.15 -38.55
CA PHE A 282 -1.59 -11.34 -38.37
C PHE A 282 -1.77 -10.31 -37.25
N LEU A 283 -2.83 -9.53 -37.28
CA LEU A 283 -3.08 -8.47 -36.31
C LEU A 283 -3.34 -9.00 -34.89
N ARG A 284 -4.01 -10.14 -34.75
CA ARG A 284 -4.34 -10.73 -33.45
C ARG A 284 -3.16 -11.42 -32.76
N THR A 285 -2.38 -12.18 -33.50
CA THR A 285 -1.36 -13.07 -32.94
C THR A 285 -0.02 -12.96 -33.63
N GLY A 286 0.01 -12.85 -34.95
CA GLY A 286 1.24 -12.80 -35.73
C GLY A 286 2.14 -11.63 -35.38
N ALA A 287 1.57 -10.42 -35.28
CA ALA A 287 2.31 -9.21 -34.93
C ALA A 287 2.94 -9.30 -33.54
N GLN A 288 2.17 -9.77 -32.54
CA GLN A 288 2.67 -9.94 -31.17
C GLN A 288 3.77 -11.02 -31.10
N ALA A 289 3.60 -12.13 -31.79
CA ALA A 289 4.61 -13.20 -31.87
C ALA A 289 5.92 -12.69 -32.47
N LEU A 290 5.82 -11.90 -33.54
CA LEU A 290 6.99 -11.28 -34.19
C LEU A 290 7.67 -10.26 -33.29
N VAL A 291 6.93 -9.35 -32.64
CA VAL A 291 7.47 -8.37 -31.70
C VAL A 291 8.11 -9.08 -30.50
N GLY A 292 7.45 -10.09 -29.93
CA GLY A 292 7.99 -10.90 -28.84
C GLY A 292 9.30 -11.63 -29.20
N ALA A 293 9.49 -11.95 -30.47
CA ALA A 293 10.74 -12.53 -31.00
C ALA A 293 11.79 -11.49 -31.39
N GLY A 294 11.52 -10.19 -31.25
CA GLY A 294 12.48 -9.11 -31.50
C GLY A 294 12.45 -8.54 -32.93
N TYR A 295 11.41 -8.82 -33.71
CA TYR A 295 11.19 -8.20 -35.03
C TYR A 295 10.48 -6.85 -34.88
N ALA A 296 10.74 -5.94 -35.82
CA ALA A 296 10.02 -4.69 -35.90
C ALA A 296 8.73 -4.91 -36.71
N VAL A 297 7.59 -4.57 -36.10
CA VAL A 297 6.29 -4.61 -36.78
C VAL A 297 5.67 -3.21 -36.70
N GLU A 298 5.38 -2.64 -37.86
CA GLU A 298 4.68 -1.36 -37.99
C GLU A 298 3.20 -1.64 -38.23
N PRO A 299 2.34 -1.30 -37.30
CA PRO A 299 0.90 -1.45 -37.49
C PRO A 299 0.40 -0.47 -38.55
N PRO A 300 -0.65 -0.82 -39.30
CA PRO A 300 -1.30 0.11 -40.18
C PRO A 300 -1.75 1.37 -39.45
N PRO A 301 -1.59 2.56 -40.00
CA PRO A 301 -2.11 3.80 -39.40
C PRO A 301 -3.60 3.67 -39.14
N GLY A 302 -4.03 3.92 -37.88
CA GLY A 302 -5.43 3.85 -37.47
C GLY A 302 -5.92 2.48 -36.99
N LEU A 303 -5.13 1.42 -37.04
CA LEU A 303 -5.56 0.04 -36.68
C LEU A 303 -5.13 -0.39 -35.26
N LEU A 304 -4.28 0.36 -34.59
CA LEU A 304 -3.88 0.07 -33.20
C LEU A 304 -3.91 1.37 -32.37
N GLY A 305 -4.98 1.58 -31.63
CA GLY A 305 -5.13 2.73 -30.74
C GLY A 305 -6.38 2.61 -29.87
N GLU A 306 -6.57 3.51 -28.93
CA GLU A 306 -7.82 3.65 -28.18
C GLU A 306 -8.92 4.21 -29.12
N HIS A 307 -9.64 3.35 -29.78
CA HIS A 307 -10.52 3.71 -30.89
C HIS A 307 -11.88 4.26 -30.46
N VAL A 308 -12.34 3.99 -29.25
CA VAL A 308 -13.64 4.46 -28.77
C VAL A 308 -13.46 5.42 -27.61
N ALA A 309 -13.70 6.71 -27.86
CA ALA A 309 -13.69 7.74 -26.83
C ALA A 309 -15.09 8.26 -26.54
N ALA A 310 -15.41 8.53 -25.29
CA ALA A 310 -16.67 9.13 -24.87
C ALA A 310 -16.44 10.56 -24.39
N GLU A 311 -17.19 11.50 -24.94
CA GLU A 311 -17.25 12.88 -24.49
C GLU A 311 -18.63 13.17 -23.89
N ALA A 312 -18.67 13.84 -22.74
CA ALA A 312 -19.93 14.31 -22.13
C ALA A 312 -20.01 15.84 -22.10
N ASP A 313 -21.12 16.37 -22.60
CA ASP A 313 -21.49 17.76 -22.45
C ASP A 313 -22.51 17.89 -21.32
N LEU A 314 -22.16 18.68 -20.28
CA LEU A 314 -22.95 18.93 -19.09
C LEU A 314 -23.50 20.36 -19.11
N ALA A 315 -24.79 20.52 -19.25
CA ALA A 315 -25.45 21.80 -19.28
C ALA A 315 -26.49 21.93 -18.16
N PRO A 316 -26.46 22.96 -17.31
CA PRO A 316 -27.50 23.17 -16.30
C PRO A 316 -28.85 23.38 -16.97
N ALA A 317 -29.93 22.89 -16.37
CA ALA A 317 -31.29 23.04 -16.92
C ALA A 317 -31.83 24.49 -16.70
N SER A 318 -31.25 25.21 -15.72
CA SER A 318 -31.53 26.64 -15.46
C SER A 318 -30.33 27.32 -14.79
N ASP A 319 -30.38 28.59 -14.59
CA ASP A 319 -29.32 29.39 -13.91
C ASP A 319 -29.32 29.21 -12.39
N GLU A 320 -30.28 28.46 -11.82
CA GLU A 320 -30.27 28.11 -10.40
C GLU A 320 -29.19 27.10 -10.07
N PRO A 321 -28.36 27.34 -9.05
CA PRO A 321 -27.24 26.44 -8.68
C PRO A 321 -27.61 25.00 -8.27
N SER A 322 -28.89 24.76 -7.93
CA SER A 322 -29.43 23.43 -7.58
C SER A 322 -30.14 22.74 -8.75
N ALA A 323 -30.22 23.41 -9.90
CA ALA A 323 -30.92 22.87 -11.06
C ALA A 323 -30.27 21.55 -11.55
N PRO A 324 -31.07 20.57 -11.92
CA PRO A 324 -30.53 19.34 -12.50
C PRO A 324 -29.75 19.64 -13.78
N VAL A 325 -28.78 18.80 -14.08
CA VAL A 325 -27.86 18.93 -15.20
C VAL A 325 -28.32 18.03 -16.36
N MET A 326 -28.44 18.60 -17.53
CA MET A 326 -28.66 17.86 -18.79
C MET A 326 -27.33 17.27 -19.22
N THR A 327 -27.29 15.97 -19.47
CA THR A 327 -26.09 15.28 -19.95
C THR A 327 -26.31 14.85 -21.38
N LYS A 328 -25.41 15.25 -22.28
CA LYS A 328 -25.36 14.78 -23.66
C LYS A 328 -24.06 13.99 -23.83
N LEU A 329 -24.18 12.74 -24.22
CA LEU A 329 -23.01 11.88 -24.49
C LEU A 329 -22.73 11.89 -26.00
N THR A 330 -21.47 12.01 -26.36
CA THR A 330 -20.97 11.92 -27.74
C THR A 330 -19.91 10.84 -27.78
N ILE A 331 -20.09 9.85 -28.65
CA ILE A 331 -19.11 8.78 -28.86
C ILE A 331 -18.27 9.10 -30.09
N ARG A 332 -16.97 8.91 -29.96
CA ARG A 332 -16.02 9.00 -31.08
C ARG A 332 -15.38 7.66 -31.31
N VAL A 333 -15.25 7.29 -32.57
CA VAL A 333 -14.45 6.15 -33.02
C VAL A 333 -13.36 6.74 -33.91
N ASP A 334 -12.12 6.51 -33.57
CA ASP A 334 -10.95 7.10 -34.25
C ASP A 334 -11.03 8.63 -34.41
N GLY A 335 -11.52 9.31 -33.39
CA GLY A 335 -11.66 10.75 -33.37
C GLY A 335 -12.89 11.31 -34.10
N GLU A 336 -13.62 10.47 -34.86
CA GLU A 336 -14.84 10.86 -35.55
C GLU A 336 -16.10 10.60 -34.74
N VAL A 337 -17.01 11.55 -34.71
CA VAL A 337 -18.30 11.39 -34.01
C VAL A 337 -19.14 10.37 -34.72
N VAL A 338 -19.59 9.35 -33.99
CA VAL A 338 -20.47 8.28 -34.54
C VAL A 338 -21.86 8.38 -33.92
N THR A 339 -22.86 8.07 -34.76
CA THR A 339 -24.25 8.06 -34.37
C THR A 339 -24.64 6.69 -33.79
N GLU A 340 -25.80 6.60 -33.13
CA GLU A 340 -26.35 5.35 -32.62
C GLU A 340 -26.55 4.30 -33.75
N GLN A 341 -26.94 4.77 -34.92
CA GLN A 341 -27.15 3.86 -36.10
C GLN A 341 -25.82 3.33 -36.61
N GLU A 342 -24.77 4.16 -36.66
CA GLU A 342 -23.44 3.74 -37.10
C GLU A 342 -22.80 2.76 -36.10
N ILE A 343 -22.98 2.97 -34.77
CA ILE A 343 -22.52 2.00 -33.78
C ILE A 343 -23.24 0.68 -33.93
N GLN A 344 -24.56 0.70 -34.23
CA GLN A 344 -25.31 -0.51 -34.49
C GLN A 344 -24.80 -1.22 -35.75
N PHE A 345 -24.54 -0.49 -36.83
CA PHE A 345 -23.92 -1.02 -38.03
C PHE A 345 -22.58 -1.71 -37.76
N LEU A 346 -21.68 -1.06 -36.97
CA LEU A 346 -20.39 -1.64 -36.61
C LEU A 346 -20.56 -2.94 -35.79
N LEU A 347 -21.56 -2.99 -34.91
CA LEU A 347 -21.87 -4.18 -34.12
C LEU A 347 -22.46 -5.34 -34.94
N ASP A 348 -23.15 -5.06 -36.03
CA ASP A 348 -23.78 -6.06 -36.90
C ASP A 348 -22.75 -6.73 -37.84
N GLN A 349 -21.57 -6.11 -38.03
CA GLN A 349 -20.47 -6.70 -38.78
C GLN A 349 -19.86 -7.89 -38.03
N ASN A 350 -19.59 -9.00 -38.71
CA ASN A 350 -19.03 -10.22 -38.08
C ASN A 350 -17.51 -10.22 -37.91
N SER A 351 -16.82 -9.22 -38.44
CA SER A 351 -15.36 -9.07 -38.33
C SER A 351 -14.94 -8.10 -37.25
N PRO A 352 -13.80 -8.31 -36.59
CA PRO A 352 -13.21 -7.31 -35.70
C PRO A 352 -12.61 -6.11 -36.45
N PHE A 353 -12.36 -6.25 -37.74
CA PHE A 353 -11.90 -5.18 -38.62
C PHE A 353 -12.96 -4.84 -39.63
N VAL A 354 -13.39 -3.59 -39.61
CA VAL A 354 -14.50 -3.10 -40.45
C VAL A 354 -14.05 -1.92 -41.29
N PHE A 355 -14.44 -1.92 -42.57
CA PHE A 355 -14.25 -0.76 -43.44
C PHE A 355 -15.36 0.25 -43.16
N PHE A 356 -14.97 1.43 -42.65
CA PHE A 356 -15.91 2.44 -42.20
C PHE A 356 -15.41 3.84 -42.57
N ARG A 357 -16.18 4.59 -43.30
CA ARG A 357 -15.84 5.93 -43.79
C ARG A 357 -14.48 5.98 -44.49
N ASP A 358 -14.32 5.12 -45.49
CA ASP A 358 -13.13 5.03 -46.36
C ASP A 358 -11.82 4.65 -45.64
N ARG A 359 -11.94 3.97 -44.49
CA ARG A 359 -10.77 3.44 -43.75
C ARG A 359 -11.11 2.17 -42.98
N TRP A 360 -10.10 1.38 -42.70
CA TRP A 360 -10.23 0.19 -41.86
C TRP A 360 -10.08 0.60 -40.40
N ILE A 361 -10.98 0.12 -39.53
CA ILE A 361 -10.95 0.30 -38.08
C ILE A 361 -11.05 -1.03 -37.35
N GLU A 362 -10.40 -1.14 -36.19
CA GLU A 362 -10.58 -2.25 -35.26
C GLU A 362 -11.85 -2.00 -34.43
N VAL A 363 -12.70 -3.00 -34.29
CA VAL A 363 -13.96 -2.88 -33.56
C VAL A 363 -13.92 -3.74 -32.30
N ASP A 364 -13.77 -3.11 -31.12
CA ASP A 364 -14.07 -3.78 -29.86
C ASP A 364 -15.59 -3.77 -29.61
N ARG A 365 -16.20 -4.92 -29.87
CA ARG A 365 -17.64 -5.10 -29.72
C ARG A 365 -18.13 -4.95 -28.29
N ALA A 366 -17.30 -5.27 -27.29
CA ALA A 366 -17.67 -5.10 -25.88
C ALA A 366 -17.81 -3.62 -25.56
N VAL A 367 -16.82 -2.83 -25.94
CA VAL A 367 -16.79 -1.37 -25.72
C VAL A 367 -17.91 -0.69 -26.52
N LEU A 368 -18.14 -1.06 -27.79
CA LEU A 368 -19.23 -0.48 -28.59
C LEU A 368 -20.62 -0.82 -28.05
N ARG A 369 -20.84 -2.03 -27.51
CA ARG A 369 -22.10 -2.37 -26.83
C ARG A 369 -22.31 -1.52 -25.56
N GLU A 370 -21.26 -1.30 -24.80
CA GLU A 370 -21.32 -0.39 -23.64
C GLU A 370 -21.60 1.04 -24.09
N ALA A 371 -20.93 1.51 -25.15
CA ALA A 371 -21.18 2.83 -25.73
C ALA A 371 -22.63 3.02 -26.20
N LEU A 372 -23.19 2.03 -26.86
CA LEU A 372 -24.58 2.06 -27.32
C LEU A 372 -25.59 2.09 -26.16
N ARG A 373 -25.33 1.28 -25.11
CA ARG A 373 -26.12 1.32 -23.86
C ARG A 373 -26.02 2.69 -23.20
N ALA A 374 -24.81 3.22 -23.07
CA ALA A 374 -24.55 4.52 -22.47
C ALA A 374 -25.29 5.65 -23.19
N LEU A 375 -25.28 5.66 -24.53
CA LEU A 375 -26.04 6.64 -25.34
C LEU A 375 -27.55 6.56 -25.06
N ARG A 376 -28.12 5.36 -25.02
CA ARG A 376 -29.55 5.16 -24.75
C ARG A 376 -29.93 5.51 -23.32
N ASP A 377 -29.09 5.16 -22.36
CA ASP A 377 -29.33 5.42 -20.95
C ASP A 377 -29.22 6.89 -20.57
N VAL A 378 -28.37 7.65 -21.24
CA VAL A 378 -28.12 9.08 -20.93
C VAL A 378 -29.04 10.03 -21.72
N LYS A 379 -29.57 9.59 -22.84
CA LYS A 379 -30.38 10.43 -23.76
C LYS A 379 -31.56 11.08 -23.05
N GLY A 380 -31.50 12.43 -22.92
CA GLY A 380 -32.56 13.24 -22.33
C GLY A 380 -32.72 13.13 -20.80
N LYS A 381 -31.83 12.41 -20.10
CA LYS A 381 -31.87 12.34 -18.65
C LYS A 381 -31.30 13.59 -17.99
N LYS A 382 -31.99 14.08 -16.98
CA LYS A 382 -31.52 15.10 -16.07
C LYS A 382 -30.88 14.40 -14.87
N VAL A 383 -29.63 14.73 -14.58
CA VAL A 383 -28.89 14.18 -13.43
C VAL A 383 -28.73 15.24 -12.35
N PRO A 384 -28.68 14.86 -11.07
CA PRO A 384 -28.34 15.75 -9.99
C PRO A 384 -26.94 16.37 -10.18
N VAL A 385 -26.70 17.54 -9.60
CA VAL A 385 -25.41 18.27 -9.72
C VAL A 385 -24.24 17.40 -9.25
N HIS A 386 -24.40 16.66 -8.14
CA HIS A 386 -23.36 15.78 -7.61
C HIS A 386 -23.00 14.65 -8.59
N ASP A 387 -23.97 14.10 -9.33
CA ASP A 387 -23.73 13.07 -10.35
C ASP A 387 -22.98 13.64 -11.56
N ALA A 388 -23.34 14.85 -11.96
CA ALA A 388 -22.64 15.55 -13.04
C ALA A 388 -21.18 15.84 -12.66
N ILE A 389 -20.94 16.23 -11.41
CA ILE A 389 -19.59 16.45 -10.88
C ILE A 389 -18.82 15.15 -10.76
N ALA A 390 -19.45 14.08 -10.24
CA ALA A 390 -18.83 12.75 -10.20
C ALA A 390 -18.41 12.27 -11.60
N LEU A 391 -19.22 12.57 -12.62
CA LEU A 391 -18.87 12.28 -14.01
C LEU A 391 -17.69 13.14 -14.49
N ALA A 392 -17.68 14.43 -14.15
CA ALA A 392 -16.61 15.36 -14.53
C ALA A 392 -15.24 15.01 -13.92
N PHE A 393 -15.23 14.38 -12.74
CA PHE A 393 -14.04 13.88 -12.09
C PHE A 393 -13.70 12.41 -12.43
N GLY A 394 -14.46 11.79 -13.36
CA GLY A 394 -14.23 10.43 -13.82
C GLY A 394 -14.54 9.35 -12.77
N LEU A 395 -15.38 9.67 -11.79
CA LEU A 395 -15.82 8.80 -10.70
C LEU A 395 -16.97 7.90 -11.10
N ARG A 396 -17.84 8.42 -11.97
CA ARG A 396 -18.95 7.66 -12.54
C ARG A 396 -18.69 7.35 -14.01
N ARG A 397 -19.25 6.24 -14.41
CA ARG A 397 -19.36 5.84 -15.81
C ARG A 397 -20.73 6.25 -16.36
N ALA A 398 -20.78 6.74 -17.56
CA ALA A 398 -22.05 7.01 -18.22
C ALA A 398 -22.59 5.73 -18.86
N GLY A 399 -23.61 5.12 -18.27
CA GLY A 399 -24.18 3.86 -18.76
C GLY A 399 -23.19 2.67 -18.79
N GLY A 400 -22.19 2.67 -17.89
CA GLY A 400 -21.12 1.68 -17.85
C GLY A 400 -19.83 2.12 -18.55
N LEU A 401 -19.89 3.13 -19.45
CA LEU A 401 -18.76 3.60 -20.24
C LEU A 401 -17.97 4.69 -19.49
N ARG A 402 -16.65 4.61 -19.54
CA ARG A 402 -15.77 5.68 -19.05
C ARG A 402 -15.84 6.90 -19.99
N VAL A 403 -15.97 8.08 -19.40
CA VAL A 403 -15.97 9.35 -20.15
C VAL A 403 -14.57 9.92 -20.13
N ASP A 404 -14.01 10.17 -21.32
CA ASP A 404 -12.62 10.62 -21.47
C ASP A 404 -12.51 12.14 -21.39
N ARG A 405 -13.53 12.83 -21.85
CA ARG A 405 -13.58 14.29 -21.81
C ARG A 405 -14.95 14.77 -21.38
N VAL A 406 -14.97 15.70 -20.43
CA VAL A 406 -16.19 16.36 -19.98
C VAL A 406 -16.11 17.86 -20.26
N ARG A 407 -17.13 18.39 -20.91
CA ARG A 407 -17.35 19.82 -21.14
C ARG A 407 -18.52 20.28 -20.30
N ALA A 408 -18.28 21.25 -19.44
CA ALA A 408 -19.33 21.85 -18.63
C ALA A 408 -19.68 23.26 -19.15
N HIS A 409 -20.94 23.65 -18.99
CA HIS A 409 -21.47 24.93 -19.45
C HIS A 409 -22.09 25.71 -18.29
N GLY A 410 -22.30 26.99 -18.52
CA GLY A 410 -22.93 27.90 -17.57
C GLY A 410 -22.21 27.97 -16.22
N TRP A 411 -22.97 28.09 -15.14
CA TRP A 411 -22.44 28.13 -13.78
C TRP A 411 -21.72 26.85 -13.36
N LEU A 412 -22.07 25.68 -13.94
CA LEU A 412 -21.43 24.39 -13.62
C LEU A 412 -19.95 24.37 -14.03
N ARG A 413 -19.59 25.07 -15.11
CA ARG A 413 -18.18 25.22 -15.52
C ARG A 413 -17.37 25.97 -14.46
N GLY A 414 -17.91 27.06 -13.93
CA GLY A 414 -17.27 27.84 -12.85
C GLY A 414 -17.07 26.99 -11.62
N LEU A 415 -18.10 26.25 -11.20
CA LEU A 415 -18.02 25.33 -10.05
C LEU A 415 -16.98 24.23 -10.23
N ILE A 416 -16.91 23.56 -11.38
CA ILE A 416 -15.90 22.52 -11.65
C ILE A 416 -14.49 23.11 -11.62
N ASN A 417 -14.28 24.33 -12.18
CA ASN A 417 -12.99 24.99 -12.15
C ASN A 417 -12.58 25.39 -10.72
N GLU A 418 -13.55 25.87 -9.90
CA GLU A 418 -13.30 26.16 -8.49
C GLU A 418 -12.94 24.86 -7.70
N LEU A 419 -13.66 23.77 -7.94
CA LEU A 419 -13.38 22.47 -7.32
C LEU A 419 -12.03 21.86 -7.77
N ARG A 420 -11.59 22.13 -9.00
CA ARG A 420 -10.26 21.72 -9.49
C ARG A 420 -9.12 22.62 -9.02
N GLY A 421 -9.44 23.69 -8.29
CA GLY A 421 -8.44 24.67 -7.85
C GLY A 421 -7.93 25.59 -8.97
N GLU A 422 -8.51 25.51 -10.18
CA GLU A 422 -8.19 26.39 -11.31
C GLU A 422 -8.66 27.84 -11.06
N GLN A 423 -9.68 28.00 -10.22
CA GLN A 423 -10.16 29.28 -9.73
C GLN A 423 -10.23 29.24 -8.21
N ARG A 424 -9.87 30.36 -7.56
CA ARG A 424 -9.95 30.45 -6.09
C ARG A 424 -11.38 30.81 -5.67
N PHE A 425 -11.96 30.05 -4.75
CA PHE A 425 -13.21 30.42 -4.11
C PHE A 425 -13.05 31.72 -3.27
N ARG A 426 -14.13 32.49 -3.14
CA ARG A 426 -14.12 33.74 -2.38
C ARG A 426 -13.97 33.46 -0.88
N VAL A 427 -12.95 34.05 -0.27
CA VAL A 427 -12.79 34.04 1.19
C VAL A 427 -13.80 35.08 1.75
N LEU A 428 -14.59 34.63 2.72
CA LEU A 428 -15.57 35.45 3.41
C LEU A 428 -14.88 36.26 4.52
N ASP A 429 -15.48 37.40 4.89
CA ASP A 429 -15.04 38.19 6.05
C ASP A 429 -15.34 37.40 7.36
N ALA A 430 -14.70 37.78 8.46
CA ALA A 430 -15.01 37.21 9.77
C ALA A 430 -16.51 37.42 10.09
N PRO A 431 -17.22 36.37 10.52
CA PRO A 431 -18.66 36.47 10.73
C PRO A 431 -18.99 37.41 11.89
N ALA A 432 -19.98 38.23 11.72
CA ALA A 432 -20.53 39.06 12.80
C ALA A 432 -21.03 38.14 13.93
N GLY A 433 -20.61 38.41 15.17
CA GLY A 433 -20.95 37.59 16.34
C GLY A 433 -19.92 36.51 16.69
N PHE A 434 -18.81 36.45 15.96
CA PHE A 434 -17.66 35.63 16.38
C PHE A 434 -16.79 36.42 17.38
N HIS A 435 -16.69 35.91 18.60
CA HIS A 435 -15.90 36.52 19.67
C HIS A 435 -14.50 35.95 19.69
N GLY A 436 -13.53 36.68 19.17
CA GLY A 436 -12.14 36.25 19.04
C GLY A 436 -11.61 36.60 17.66
N THR A 437 -10.35 36.27 17.39
CA THR A 437 -9.69 36.50 16.10
C THR A 437 -9.48 35.19 15.39
N LEU A 438 -10.04 35.04 14.19
CA LEU A 438 -9.73 33.90 13.32
C LEU A 438 -8.43 34.18 12.57
N ARG A 439 -7.54 33.21 12.51
CA ARG A 439 -6.35 33.27 11.65
C ARG A 439 -6.76 33.17 10.18
N ASP A 440 -5.92 33.65 9.26
CA ASP A 440 -6.21 33.64 7.83
C ASP A 440 -6.56 32.25 7.29
N TYR A 441 -5.85 31.23 7.72
CA TYR A 441 -6.14 29.86 7.31
C TYR A 441 -7.45 29.33 7.92
N GLN A 442 -7.81 29.77 9.15
CA GLN A 442 -9.09 29.41 9.76
C GLN A 442 -10.25 30.05 9.05
N LEU A 443 -10.10 31.32 8.68
CA LEU A 443 -11.10 32.04 7.88
C LEU A 443 -11.27 31.41 6.50
N ARG A 444 -10.16 31.02 5.86
CA ARG A 444 -10.22 30.25 4.60
C ARG A 444 -10.90 28.90 4.78
N GLY A 445 -10.68 28.19 5.88
CA GLY A 445 -11.33 26.91 6.16
C GLY A 445 -12.83 27.06 6.40
N ALA A 446 -13.26 28.04 7.18
CA ALA A 446 -14.69 28.36 7.37
C ALA A 446 -15.37 28.76 6.06
N SER A 447 -14.68 29.57 5.21
CA SER A 447 -15.16 29.98 3.90
C SER A 447 -15.28 28.78 2.94
N TRP A 448 -14.35 27.84 2.96
CA TRP A 448 -14.38 26.60 2.19
C TRP A 448 -15.54 25.69 2.61
N LEU A 449 -15.81 25.56 3.92
CA LEU A 449 -17.01 24.86 4.42
C LEU A 449 -18.30 25.52 3.91
N ALA A 450 -18.36 26.85 3.93
CA ALA A 450 -19.50 27.60 3.43
C ALA A 450 -19.67 27.46 1.91
N PHE A 451 -18.56 27.42 1.17
CA PHE A 451 -18.54 27.20 -0.28
C PHE A 451 -19.11 25.81 -0.64
N LEU A 452 -18.60 24.74 -0.04
CA LEU A 452 -19.12 23.40 -0.32
C LEU A 452 -20.58 23.24 0.10
N ALA A 453 -20.95 23.77 1.27
CA ALA A 453 -22.31 23.75 1.77
C ALA A 453 -23.31 24.46 0.86
N LYS A 454 -22.89 25.56 0.21
CA LYS A 454 -23.70 26.29 -0.78
C LYS A 454 -24.10 25.43 -1.96
N TRP A 455 -23.19 24.54 -2.38
CA TRP A 455 -23.39 23.63 -3.51
C TRP A 455 -23.97 22.28 -3.12
N GLY A 456 -24.26 22.05 -1.82
CA GLY A 456 -24.81 20.80 -1.31
C GLY A 456 -23.79 19.67 -1.17
N PHE A 457 -22.48 20.00 -1.15
CA PHE A 457 -21.43 19.02 -0.92
C PHE A 457 -21.07 18.91 0.55
N GLY A 458 -20.75 17.70 0.96
CA GLY A 458 -20.13 17.43 2.24
C GLY A 458 -18.64 17.77 2.23
N ALA A 459 -18.11 18.07 3.40
CA ALA A 459 -16.74 18.54 3.59
C ALA A 459 -16.02 17.78 4.70
N CYS A 460 -14.79 17.34 4.42
CA CYS A 460 -13.88 16.78 5.42
C CYS A 460 -12.82 17.81 5.82
N LEU A 461 -12.96 18.43 7.00
CA LEU A 461 -11.92 19.29 7.56
C LEU A 461 -10.93 18.43 8.34
N ALA A 462 -9.82 18.12 7.68
CA ALA A 462 -8.81 17.17 8.11
C ALA A 462 -7.51 17.84 8.61
N ASP A 463 -7.59 19.09 9.04
CA ASP A 463 -6.48 19.84 9.63
C ASP A 463 -5.84 19.09 10.80
N ASP A 464 -4.54 19.27 10.98
CA ASP A 464 -3.85 18.76 12.16
C ASP A 464 -4.55 19.15 13.46
N MET A 465 -4.43 18.32 14.48
CA MET A 465 -5.00 18.61 15.79
C MET A 465 -4.43 19.90 16.37
N GLY A 466 -5.30 20.70 16.99
CA GLY A 466 -4.90 21.99 17.56
C GLY A 466 -4.94 23.19 16.59
N LEU A 467 -5.23 22.99 15.30
CA LEU A 467 -5.40 24.07 14.32
C LEU A 467 -6.79 24.76 14.36
N GLY A 468 -7.62 24.41 15.36
CA GLY A 468 -8.91 25.11 15.59
C GLY A 468 -10.03 24.71 14.65
N LYS A 469 -10.18 23.41 14.33
CA LYS A 469 -11.31 22.89 13.56
C LYS A 469 -12.67 23.30 14.13
N THR A 470 -12.83 23.25 15.46
CA THR A 470 -14.04 23.69 16.17
C THR A 470 -14.35 25.16 15.91
N ALA A 471 -13.36 26.06 16.04
CA ALA A 471 -13.50 27.48 15.80
C ALA A 471 -13.93 27.80 14.35
N GLN A 472 -13.34 27.09 13.37
CA GLN A 472 -13.69 27.19 11.95
C GLN A 472 -15.15 26.75 11.72
N THR A 473 -15.59 25.68 12.37
CA THR A 473 -16.96 25.16 12.26
C THR A 473 -17.95 26.10 12.93
N ILE A 474 -17.61 26.72 14.06
CA ILE A 474 -18.44 27.75 14.73
C ILE A 474 -18.57 28.99 13.83
N ALA A 475 -17.49 29.44 13.22
CA ALA A 475 -17.51 30.52 12.25
C ALA A 475 -18.42 30.19 11.04
N PHE A 476 -18.35 28.96 10.54
CA PHE A 476 -19.24 28.46 9.50
C PHE A 476 -20.72 28.49 9.92
N PHE A 477 -21.08 28.12 11.15
CA PHE A 477 -22.45 28.21 11.66
C PHE A 477 -22.94 29.64 11.67
N LEU A 478 -22.12 30.58 12.15
CA LEU A 478 -22.45 32.02 12.14
C LEU A 478 -22.64 32.60 10.73
N HIS A 479 -21.83 32.18 9.77
CA HIS A 479 -21.99 32.57 8.36
C HIS A 479 -23.30 32.07 7.77
N ARG A 480 -23.72 30.88 8.12
CA ARG A 480 -24.84 30.21 7.47
C ARG A 480 -26.20 30.73 7.91
N LYS A 481 -26.34 31.21 9.14
CA LYS A 481 -27.59 31.74 9.74
C LYS A 481 -28.83 30.92 9.36
N ALA A 482 -28.75 29.61 9.58
CA ALA A 482 -29.81 28.70 9.18
C ALA A 482 -31.04 28.81 10.09
N SER A 483 -32.23 28.59 9.54
CA SER A 483 -33.49 28.58 10.27
C SER A 483 -33.73 27.32 11.10
N ARG A 484 -32.89 26.28 10.94
CA ARG A 484 -32.93 25.00 11.64
C ARG A 484 -31.60 24.77 12.36
N PRO A 485 -31.61 24.06 13.51
CA PRO A 485 -30.37 23.85 14.24
C PRO A 485 -29.34 23.02 13.45
N ALA A 486 -28.07 23.26 13.70
CA ALA A 486 -27.01 22.34 13.33
C ALA A 486 -26.89 21.22 14.37
N LEU A 487 -26.62 19.99 13.94
CA LEU A 487 -26.39 18.86 14.83
C LEU A 487 -24.91 18.51 14.86
N VAL A 488 -24.31 18.53 16.05
CA VAL A 488 -22.92 18.12 16.29
C VAL A 488 -22.93 16.78 17.02
N VAL A 489 -22.32 15.77 16.42
CA VAL A 489 -22.13 14.45 17.03
C VAL A 489 -20.64 14.26 17.28
N ALA A 490 -20.26 14.10 18.56
CA ALA A 490 -18.88 14.06 19.00
C ALA A 490 -18.64 12.92 20.01
N PRO A 491 -17.41 12.53 20.31
CA PRO A 491 -17.13 11.68 21.47
C PRO A 491 -17.63 12.36 22.76
N VAL A 492 -18.15 11.57 23.69
CA VAL A 492 -18.77 12.09 24.94
C VAL A 492 -17.81 13.01 25.71
N SER A 493 -16.51 12.73 25.68
CA SER A 493 -15.47 13.56 26.31
C SER A 493 -15.30 14.95 25.68
N VAL A 494 -15.81 15.14 24.44
CA VAL A 494 -15.66 16.40 23.67
C VAL A 494 -16.95 17.21 23.66
N THR A 495 -18.11 16.62 23.94
CA THR A 495 -19.40 17.32 23.90
C THR A 495 -19.43 18.55 24.80
N THR A 496 -18.90 18.46 26.02
CA THR A 496 -18.79 19.61 26.95
C THR A 496 -17.81 20.68 26.44
N ASN A 497 -16.73 20.27 25.76
CA ASN A 497 -15.82 21.22 25.13
C ASN A 497 -16.51 22.01 24.01
N TRP A 498 -17.35 21.36 23.19
CA TRP A 498 -18.14 22.03 22.17
C TRP A 498 -19.05 23.09 22.76
N THR A 499 -19.75 22.80 23.88
CA THR A 499 -20.62 23.79 24.52
C THR A 499 -19.83 24.97 25.07
N ARG A 500 -18.63 24.74 25.63
CA ARG A 500 -17.77 25.84 26.11
C ARG A 500 -17.20 26.68 24.98
N GLU A 501 -16.75 26.07 23.88
CA GLU A 501 -16.24 26.81 22.73
C GLU A 501 -17.34 27.60 22.01
N LEU A 502 -18.54 27.05 21.90
CA LEU A 502 -19.72 27.78 21.40
C LEU A 502 -20.04 28.98 22.28
N ALA A 503 -20.09 28.80 23.60
CA ALA A 503 -20.33 29.91 24.54
C ALA A 503 -19.24 31.01 24.50
N ARG A 504 -17.99 30.61 24.26
CA ARG A 504 -16.84 31.52 24.12
C ARG A 504 -16.82 32.27 22.81
N PHE A 505 -16.93 31.57 21.68
CA PHE A 505 -16.73 32.13 20.35
C PHE A 505 -18.01 32.65 19.69
N ALA A 506 -19.16 32.13 20.06
CA ALA A 506 -20.46 32.48 19.50
C ALA A 506 -21.57 32.49 20.56
N PRO A 507 -21.48 33.34 21.59
CA PRO A 507 -22.46 33.38 22.69
C PRO A 507 -23.86 33.71 22.26
N SER A 508 -24.04 34.23 21.02
CA SER A 508 -25.37 34.47 20.42
C SER A 508 -26.09 33.20 19.99
N LEU A 509 -25.37 32.07 19.81
CA LEU A 509 -25.97 30.80 19.41
C LEU A 509 -26.52 30.04 20.64
N LYS A 510 -27.80 29.67 20.58
CA LYS A 510 -28.45 28.87 21.61
C LYS A 510 -28.04 27.40 21.44
N VAL A 511 -27.46 26.82 22.47
CA VAL A 511 -26.94 25.46 22.44
C VAL A 511 -27.81 24.54 23.30
N TYR A 512 -28.27 23.42 22.74
CA TYR A 512 -28.89 22.34 23.47
C TYR A 512 -27.94 21.11 23.53
N LEU A 513 -27.57 20.71 24.75
CA LEU A 513 -26.76 19.52 24.99
C LEU A 513 -27.68 18.32 25.31
N HIS A 514 -27.76 17.36 24.38
CA HIS A 514 -28.48 16.11 24.52
C HIS A 514 -27.56 15.06 25.15
N GLN A 515 -27.52 15.02 26.49
CA GLN A 515 -26.68 14.13 27.28
C GLN A 515 -27.31 13.80 28.66
N GLY A 516 -26.88 12.68 29.24
CA GLY A 516 -27.28 12.28 30.56
C GLY A 516 -28.59 11.44 30.61
N ALA A 517 -28.98 11.06 31.83
CA ALA A 517 -30.17 10.25 32.04
C ALA A 517 -31.47 11.08 31.93
N GLU A 518 -31.41 12.33 32.33
CA GLU A 518 -32.54 13.28 32.33
C GLU A 518 -32.69 14.07 31.04
N ARG A 519 -32.08 13.62 29.93
CA ARG A 519 -32.22 14.27 28.65
C ARG A 519 -33.64 14.28 28.13
N HIS A 520 -34.03 15.32 27.44
CA HIS A 520 -35.37 15.43 26.86
C HIS A 520 -35.66 14.31 25.85
N THR A 521 -36.90 13.83 25.86
CA THR A 521 -37.38 12.81 24.90
C THR A 521 -38.72 13.28 24.30
N GLY A 522 -39.16 12.66 23.19
CA GLY A 522 -40.44 12.95 22.53
C GLY A 522 -40.62 14.43 22.20
N SER A 523 -41.78 15.01 22.55
CA SER A 523 -42.15 16.41 22.24
C SER A 523 -41.21 17.45 22.89
N LEU A 524 -40.68 17.14 24.09
CA LEU A 524 -39.73 18.04 24.77
C LEU A 524 -38.41 18.14 24.00
N PHE A 525 -37.92 17.04 23.42
CA PHE A 525 -36.76 17.05 22.56
C PHE A 525 -37.00 17.89 21.31
N SER A 526 -38.16 17.68 20.64
CA SER A 526 -38.51 18.47 19.44
C SER A 526 -38.68 19.95 19.74
N LYS A 527 -39.16 20.32 20.94
CA LYS A 527 -39.22 21.71 21.39
C LYS A 527 -37.78 22.26 21.57
N ALA A 528 -36.94 21.57 22.28
CA ALA A 528 -35.54 21.95 22.51
C ALA A 528 -34.78 22.13 21.19
N CYS A 529 -34.98 21.27 20.19
CA CYS A 529 -34.42 21.41 18.87
C CYS A 529 -34.88 22.66 18.13
N ARG A 530 -36.17 23.04 18.24
CA ARG A 530 -36.69 24.25 17.62
C ARG A 530 -36.18 25.57 18.24
N GLU A 531 -35.87 25.53 19.53
CA GLU A 531 -35.37 26.67 20.29
C GLU A 531 -33.84 26.83 20.22
N ALA A 532 -33.13 25.79 19.80
CA ALA A 532 -31.67 25.77 19.69
C ALA A 532 -31.21 26.19 18.27
N ASP A 533 -30.03 26.81 18.20
CA ASP A 533 -29.27 27.00 16.96
C ASP A 533 -28.30 25.83 16.72
N VAL A 534 -27.81 25.21 17.80
CA VAL A 534 -26.88 24.05 17.75
C VAL A 534 -27.31 23.01 18.76
N VAL A 535 -27.44 21.77 18.31
CA VAL A 535 -27.69 20.58 19.15
C VAL A 535 -26.40 19.78 19.23
N VAL A 536 -25.92 19.45 20.42
CA VAL A 536 -24.69 18.66 20.64
C VAL A 536 -25.04 17.34 21.31
N THR A 537 -24.51 16.23 20.82
CA THR A 537 -24.74 14.89 21.42
C THR A 537 -23.54 13.97 21.21
N GLY A 538 -23.54 12.84 21.95
CA GLY A 538 -22.54 11.79 21.81
C GLY A 538 -22.93 10.72 20.80
N TYR A 539 -21.96 10.10 20.09
CA TYR A 539 -22.19 9.05 19.10
C TYR A 539 -23.11 7.91 19.58
N ALA A 540 -22.86 7.40 20.78
CA ALA A 540 -23.64 6.30 21.33
C ALA A 540 -25.10 6.69 21.59
N LEU A 541 -25.34 7.91 22.12
CA LEU A 541 -26.68 8.46 22.35
C LEU A 541 -27.40 8.76 21.05
N PHE A 542 -26.68 9.36 20.07
CA PHE A 542 -27.24 9.60 18.74
C PHE A 542 -27.78 8.31 18.11
N ALA A 543 -26.97 7.22 18.13
CA ALA A 543 -27.40 5.93 17.59
C ALA A 543 -28.50 5.24 18.42
N LYS A 544 -28.53 5.48 19.73
CA LYS A 544 -29.57 4.93 20.64
C LYS A 544 -30.92 5.61 20.42
N ASP A 545 -30.91 6.94 20.35
CA ASP A 545 -32.09 7.79 20.27
C ASP A 545 -32.36 8.26 18.80
N PHE A 546 -31.89 7.51 17.81
CA PHE A 546 -31.92 7.89 16.39
C PHE A 546 -33.30 8.32 15.89
N SER A 547 -34.39 7.66 16.33
CA SER A 547 -35.77 8.04 15.95
C SER A 547 -36.09 9.50 16.30
N LEU A 548 -35.63 9.96 17.48
CA LEU A 548 -35.86 11.36 17.89
C LEU A 548 -35.18 12.35 16.94
N PHE A 549 -33.95 12.03 16.52
CA PHE A 549 -33.22 12.87 15.59
C PHE A 549 -33.82 12.82 14.17
N ALA A 550 -34.27 11.65 13.71
CA ALA A 550 -34.87 11.49 12.39
C ALA A 550 -36.23 12.19 12.23
N GLU A 551 -36.96 12.37 13.31
CA GLU A 551 -38.24 13.11 13.34
C GLU A 551 -38.07 14.65 13.32
N ASN A 552 -36.84 15.15 13.48
CA ASN A 552 -36.54 16.57 13.51
C ASN A 552 -35.63 16.98 12.33
N ALA A 553 -35.84 18.17 11.81
CA ALA A 553 -35.06 18.67 10.68
C ALA A 553 -33.84 19.46 11.15
N PHE A 554 -32.68 19.11 10.67
CA PHE A 554 -31.43 19.80 10.94
C PHE A 554 -30.88 20.50 9.69
N SER A 555 -30.16 21.58 9.89
CA SER A 555 -29.55 22.33 8.81
C SER A 555 -28.22 21.76 8.38
N ALA A 556 -27.49 21.12 9.29
CA ALA A 556 -26.21 20.48 9.05
C ALA A 556 -26.00 19.33 10.06
N LEU A 557 -25.24 18.33 9.68
CA LEU A 557 -24.69 17.30 10.56
C LEU A 557 -23.17 17.40 10.55
N VAL A 558 -22.58 17.65 11.72
CA VAL A 558 -21.15 17.73 11.93
C VAL A 558 -20.71 16.54 12.77
N LEU A 559 -19.81 15.74 12.27
CA LEU A 559 -19.17 14.64 13.02
C LEU A 559 -17.81 15.10 13.48
N ASP A 560 -17.58 15.18 14.79
CA ASP A 560 -16.24 15.42 15.33
C ASP A 560 -15.56 14.10 15.67
N GLU A 561 -14.26 14.00 15.41
CA GLU A 561 -13.48 12.75 15.42
C GLU A 561 -14.16 11.68 14.55
N ALA A 562 -14.36 12.04 13.28
CA ALA A 562 -15.15 11.28 12.33
C ALA A 562 -14.58 9.88 12.03
N GLN A 563 -13.32 9.57 12.42
CA GLN A 563 -12.80 8.22 12.39
C GLN A 563 -13.66 7.20 13.17
N THR A 564 -14.54 7.67 14.05
CA THR A 564 -15.52 6.83 14.77
C THR A 564 -16.49 6.10 13.83
N VAL A 565 -16.74 6.65 12.64
CA VAL A 565 -17.69 6.09 11.65
C VAL A 565 -17.00 5.37 10.48
N LYS A 566 -15.70 5.15 10.53
CA LYS A 566 -14.89 4.50 9.48
C LYS A 566 -15.36 3.08 9.12
N ASN A 567 -15.90 2.32 10.08
CA ASN A 567 -16.47 1.02 9.79
C ASN A 567 -17.95 1.19 9.38
N PRO A 568 -18.30 0.95 8.10
CA PRO A 568 -19.63 1.20 7.57
C PRO A 568 -20.70 0.30 8.17
N ASP A 569 -20.33 -0.83 8.77
CA ASP A 569 -21.26 -1.86 9.26
C ASP A 569 -21.68 -1.64 10.72
N THR A 570 -21.12 -0.65 11.40
CA THR A 570 -21.51 -0.32 12.78
C THR A 570 -22.90 0.35 12.85
N ARG A 571 -23.59 0.18 13.98
CA ARG A 571 -24.88 0.84 14.24
C ARG A 571 -24.75 2.37 14.15
N ILE A 572 -23.66 2.93 14.65
CA ILE A 572 -23.37 4.37 14.61
C ILE A 572 -23.22 4.84 13.16
N SER A 573 -22.39 4.16 12.37
CA SER A 573 -22.12 4.52 10.98
C SER A 573 -23.38 4.42 10.11
N ARG A 574 -24.24 3.44 10.35
CA ARG A 574 -25.53 3.34 9.67
C ARG A 574 -26.48 4.48 10.06
N ALA A 575 -26.53 4.85 11.34
CA ALA A 575 -27.40 5.92 11.82
C ALA A 575 -27.00 7.30 11.23
N VAL A 576 -25.72 7.65 11.20
CA VAL A 576 -25.26 8.95 10.63
C VAL A 576 -25.52 9.06 9.13
N ARG A 577 -25.42 7.94 8.38
CA ARG A 577 -25.75 7.94 6.96
C ARG A 577 -27.24 8.00 6.66
N ALA A 578 -28.05 7.47 7.56
CA ALA A 578 -29.50 7.42 7.42
C ALA A 578 -30.18 8.76 7.72
N LEU A 579 -29.54 9.67 8.46
CA LEU A 579 -30.10 10.98 8.77
C LEU A 579 -30.11 11.87 7.51
N ASP A 580 -31.30 12.34 7.14
CA ASP A 580 -31.46 13.26 6.00
C ASP A 580 -31.14 14.70 6.43
N VAL A 581 -30.02 15.22 5.92
CA VAL A 581 -29.56 16.58 6.19
C VAL A 581 -28.92 17.17 4.94
N PRO A 582 -29.12 18.49 4.67
CA PRO A 582 -28.60 19.11 3.44
C PRO A 582 -27.08 19.34 3.44
N VAL A 583 -26.45 19.38 4.62
CA VAL A 583 -24.99 19.61 4.74
C VAL A 583 -24.39 18.64 5.73
N ARG A 584 -23.29 18.05 5.34
CA ARG A 584 -22.54 17.08 6.12
C ARG A 584 -21.09 17.53 6.25
N VAL A 585 -20.59 17.54 7.46
CA VAL A 585 -19.20 17.92 7.75
C VAL A 585 -18.55 16.87 8.62
N ALA A 586 -17.35 16.45 8.27
CA ALA A 586 -16.52 15.60 9.08
C ALA A 586 -15.29 16.38 9.56
N LEU A 587 -15.02 16.32 10.87
CA LEU A 587 -13.82 16.85 11.48
C LEU A 587 -12.96 15.68 11.94
N THR A 588 -11.72 15.63 11.50
CA THR A 588 -10.77 14.60 11.90
C THR A 588 -9.35 15.13 11.86
N GLY A 589 -8.48 14.62 12.69
CA GLY A 589 -7.02 14.87 12.58
C GLY A 589 -6.31 13.83 11.73
N THR A 590 -6.99 12.71 11.41
CA THR A 590 -6.40 11.52 10.78
C THR A 590 -7.36 10.96 9.72
N PRO A 591 -7.46 11.60 8.55
CA PRO A 591 -8.44 11.21 7.52
C PRO A 591 -8.15 9.85 6.87
N LEU A 592 -6.89 9.42 6.84
CA LEU A 592 -6.40 8.23 6.14
C LEU A 592 -5.51 7.38 7.06
N GLU A 593 -6.11 6.63 7.99
CA GLU A 593 -5.31 5.82 8.91
C GLU A 593 -5.08 4.37 8.47
N ASN A 594 -6.06 3.69 7.86
CA ASN A 594 -6.00 2.25 7.79
C ASN A 594 -6.35 1.60 6.44
N SER A 595 -7.26 2.15 5.65
CA SER A 595 -7.65 1.51 4.39
C SER A 595 -8.45 2.40 3.44
N ALA A 596 -8.49 2.04 2.15
CA ALA A 596 -9.37 2.67 1.18
C ALA A 596 -10.87 2.49 1.53
N ASP A 597 -11.22 1.40 2.23
CA ASP A 597 -12.59 1.16 2.69
C ASP A 597 -13.03 2.17 3.76
N ASP A 598 -12.11 2.63 4.63
CA ASP A 598 -12.40 3.67 5.63
C ASP A 598 -12.72 5.00 4.95
N LEU A 599 -11.99 5.29 3.86
CA LEU A 599 -12.20 6.47 3.04
C LEU A 599 -13.55 6.43 2.32
N TRP A 600 -13.89 5.27 1.75
CA TRP A 600 -15.22 5.07 1.16
C TRP A 600 -16.35 5.31 2.19
N ALA A 601 -16.18 4.80 3.40
CA ALA A 601 -17.19 4.97 4.45
C ALA A 601 -17.40 6.44 4.86
N LEU A 602 -16.31 7.20 4.92
CA LEU A 602 -16.35 8.64 5.23
C LEU A 602 -17.02 9.43 4.09
N GLU A 603 -16.64 9.14 2.84
CA GLU A 603 -17.23 9.81 1.68
C GLU A 603 -18.68 9.38 1.42
N ALA A 604 -19.05 8.14 1.69
CA ALA A 604 -20.43 7.69 1.64
C ALA A 604 -21.32 8.40 2.70
N PHE A 605 -20.74 8.91 3.78
CA PHE A 605 -21.40 9.82 4.71
C PHE A 605 -21.44 11.23 4.14
N LEU A 606 -20.32 11.79 3.71
CA LEU A 606 -20.19 13.20 3.26
C LEU A 606 -20.96 13.44 1.96
N ASN A 607 -20.68 12.66 0.95
CA ASN A 607 -21.17 12.82 -0.41
C ASN A 607 -21.77 11.51 -0.92
N PRO A 608 -23.00 11.13 -0.48
CA PRO A 608 -23.62 9.86 -0.85
C PRO A 608 -23.68 9.68 -2.37
N GLY A 609 -23.13 8.56 -2.84
CA GLY A 609 -23.11 8.20 -4.26
C GLY A 609 -21.93 8.77 -5.06
N LEU A 610 -21.11 9.70 -4.50
CA LEU A 610 -19.95 10.26 -5.20
C LEU A 610 -18.95 9.18 -5.61
N LEU A 611 -18.60 8.28 -4.70
CA LEU A 611 -17.66 7.15 -4.96
C LEU A 611 -18.34 5.87 -5.46
N GLY A 612 -19.64 5.92 -5.80
CA GLY A 612 -20.42 4.76 -6.22
C GLY A 612 -20.67 3.75 -5.09
N GLU A 613 -21.14 2.57 -5.48
CA GLU A 613 -21.42 1.48 -4.55
C GLU A 613 -20.11 0.88 -3.99
N ARG A 614 -20.16 0.40 -2.72
CA ARG A 614 -19.00 -0.17 -2.02
C ARG A 614 -18.29 -1.27 -2.83
N LYS A 615 -19.06 -2.12 -3.54
CA LYS A 615 -18.52 -3.20 -4.36
C LYS A 615 -17.72 -2.65 -5.54
N GLU A 616 -18.25 -1.68 -6.26
CA GLU A 616 -17.59 -1.03 -7.40
C GLU A 616 -16.32 -0.32 -6.96
N PHE A 617 -16.36 0.39 -5.84
CA PHE A 617 -15.20 1.05 -5.26
C PHE A 617 -14.12 0.03 -4.85
N ALA A 618 -14.53 -1.07 -4.22
CA ALA A 618 -13.60 -2.13 -3.82
C ALA A 618 -12.91 -2.77 -5.03
N ASP A 619 -13.65 -3.01 -6.11
CA ASP A 619 -13.13 -3.59 -7.35
C ASP A 619 -12.19 -2.62 -8.08
N THR A 620 -12.51 -1.33 -8.07
CA THR A 620 -11.75 -0.30 -8.80
C THR A 620 -10.51 0.18 -8.04
N PHE A 621 -10.60 0.34 -6.72
CA PHE A 621 -9.57 0.96 -5.90
C PHE A 621 -8.98 0.01 -4.85
N THR A 622 -9.80 -0.61 -3.99
CA THR A 622 -9.30 -1.35 -2.82
C THR A 622 -8.47 -2.57 -3.21
N ARG A 623 -8.91 -3.36 -4.21
CA ARG A 623 -8.19 -4.55 -4.67
C ARG A 623 -6.90 -4.20 -5.38
N VAL A 624 -6.92 -3.17 -6.22
CA VAL A 624 -5.75 -2.71 -6.98
C VAL A 624 -4.68 -2.16 -6.03
N LEU A 625 -5.08 -1.35 -5.04
CA LEU A 625 -4.15 -0.80 -4.03
C LEU A 625 -3.58 -1.87 -3.09
N ARG A 626 -4.26 -3.03 -2.93
CA ARG A 626 -3.75 -4.16 -2.13
C ARG A 626 -2.84 -5.09 -2.92
N ALA A 627 -3.05 -5.21 -4.23
CA ALA A 627 -2.30 -6.14 -5.07
C ALA A 627 -0.95 -5.57 -5.54
N ASP A 628 -0.93 -4.28 -5.84
CA ASP A 628 0.27 -3.51 -6.20
C ASP A 628 0.09 -2.10 -5.67
N ALA A 629 1.14 -1.53 -5.06
CA ALA A 629 1.18 -0.10 -4.73
C ALA A 629 1.26 0.72 -6.03
N ASN A 630 0.21 0.66 -6.85
CA ASN A 630 0.16 1.38 -8.11
C ASN A 630 -0.05 2.86 -7.81
N ALA A 631 1.05 3.63 -7.83
CA ALA A 631 1.09 5.06 -7.55
C ALA A 631 0.05 5.85 -8.37
N GLY A 632 -0.30 5.37 -9.57
CA GLY A 632 -1.30 6.00 -10.43
C GLY A 632 -2.73 5.91 -9.87
N VAL A 633 -3.11 4.78 -9.27
CA VAL A 633 -4.46 4.59 -8.70
C VAL A 633 -4.62 5.39 -7.41
N ALA A 634 -3.58 5.40 -6.56
CA ALA A 634 -3.57 6.20 -5.33
C ALA A 634 -3.61 7.71 -5.63
N SER A 635 -2.83 8.16 -6.62
CA SER A 635 -2.83 9.56 -7.08
C SER A 635 -4.20 9.97 -7.63
N ARG A 636 -4.83 9.12 -8.42
CA ARG A 636 -6.17 9.37 -8.95
C ARG A 636 -7.20 9.50 -7.84
N LEU A 637 -7.21 8.59 -6.86
CA LEU A 637 -8.14 8.66 -5.72
C LEU A 637 -7.92 9.92 -4.89
N ARG A 638 -6.67 10.32 -4.67
CA ARG A 638 -6.33 11.56 -3.97
C ARG A 638 -6.86 12.78 -4.71
N HIS A 639 -6.61 12.88 -6.01
CA HIS A 639 -7.08 14.02 -6.84
C HIS A 639 -8.61 14.18 -6.86
N ILE A 640 -9.32 13.06 -6.78
CA ILE A 640 -10.78 13.03 -6.69
C ILE A 640 -11.31 13.63 -5.38
N LEU A 641 -10.63 13.34 -4.28
CA LEU A 641 -11.07 13.71 -2.93
C LEU A 641 -10.56 15.07 -2.49
N GLU A 642 -9.51 15.56 -3.12
CA GLU A 642 -8.89 16.85 -2.82
C GLU A 642 -9.89 18.02 -2.72
N PRO A 643 -10.92 18.18 -3.59
CA PRO A 643 -11.90 19.24 -3.47
C PRO A 643 -12.74 19.17 -2.19
N PHE A 644 -12.96 17.97 -1.64
CA PHE A 644 -13.87 17.70 -0.51
C PHE A 644 -13.14 17.47 0.80
N MET A 645 -11.80 17.49 0.78
CA MET A 645 -10.94 17.25 1.94
C MET A 645 -9.91 18.37 2.07
N LEU A 646 -10.02 19.17 3.11
CA LEU A 646 -9.05 20.20 3.44
C LEU A 646 -8.14 19.69 4.56
N ARG A 647 -6.85 19.50 4.27
CA ARG A 647 -5.84 19.07 5.23
C ARG A 647 -4.67 20.05 5.23
N ARG A 648 -4.35 20.58 6.41
CA ARG A 648 -3.19 21.44 6.62
C ARG A 648 -2.39 20.91 7.80
N LEU A 649 -1.08 20.97 7.65
CA LEU A 649 -0.15 20.51 8.66
C LEU A 649 0.36 21.71 9.47
N LYS A 650 0.68 21.50 10.73
CA LYS A 650 1.31 22.52 11.57
C LYS A 650 2.66 22.98 11.03
N THR A 651 3.36 22.12 10.31
CA THR A 651 4.66 22.36 9.70
C THR A 651 4.61 23.17 8.41
N GLU A 652 3.42 23.41 7.85
CA GLU A 652 3.29 24.21 6.62
C GLU A 652 3.59 25.70 6.88
N PRO A 653 4.29 26.36 5.95
CA PRO A 653 4.59 27.79 6.08
C PRO A 653 3.32 28.63 6.23
N GLY A 654 3.29 29.52 7.23
CA GLY A 654 2.17 30.43 7.47
C GLY A 654 0.96 29.82 8.19
N ILE A 655 0.99 28.54 8.59
CA ILE A 655 -0.11 27.91 9.33
C ILE A 655 0.07 28.10 10.84
N ALA A 656 1.23 27.79 11.39
CA ALA A 656 1.49 27.88 12.82
C ALA A 656 2.90 28.44 13.12
N ALA A 657 3.26 29.53 12.47
CA ALA A 657 4.58 30.16 12.59
C ALA A 657 4.96 30.57 14.03
N GLU A 658 3.97 30.70 14.92
CA GLU A 658 4.18 31.06 16.35
C GLU A 658 4.33 29.82 17.25
N LEU A 659 4.10 28.60 16.72
CA LEU A 659 4.18 27.39 17.51
C LEU A 659 5.64 27.00 17.72
N GLY A 660 6.04 26.72 18.97
CA GLY A 660 7.37 26.18 19.27
C GLY A 660 7.63 24.86 18.55
N GLU A 661 8.88 24.51 18.40
CA GLU A 661 9.27 23.21 17.80
C GLU A 661 8.80 22.04 18.64
N ARG A 662 8.48 20.94 17.99
CA ARG A 662 8.27 19.64 18.65
C ARG A 662 9.53 18.81 18.48
N ARG A 663 10.13 18.38 19.60
CA ARG A 663 11.35 17.57 19.65
C ARG A 663 11.05 16.23 20.30
N GLU A 664 11.24 15.14 19.56
CA GLU A 664 11.06 13.77 20.07
C GLU A 664 12.40 13.22 20.61
N ILE A 665 12.37 12.68 21.81
CA ILE A 665 13.53 12.10 22.51
C ILE A 665 13.17 10.68 22.93
N ARG A 666 13.98 9.70 22.53
CA ARG A 666 13.85 8.33 23.01
C ARG A 666 14.57 8.17 24.33
N GLU A 667 13.85 7.73 25.35
CA GLU A 667 14.35 7.49 26.69
C GLU A 667 14.49 5.98 26.92
N TRP A 668 15.70 5.49 26.80
CA TRP A 668 16.00 4.08 26.97
C TRP A 668 15.98 3.68 28.43
N CYS A 669 15.16 2.70 28.79
CA CYS A 669 14.99 2.16 30.12
C CYS A 669 15.43 0.69 30.15
N THR A 670 15.92 0.23 31.30
CA THR A 670 16.31 -1.18 31.50
C THR A 670 15.37 -1.86 32.48
N LEU A 671 14.98 -3.10 32.21
CA LEU A 671 14.23 -3.91 33.16
C LEU A 671 15.04 -4.14 34.43
N ASN A 672 14.40 -4.04 35.60
CA ASN A 672 15.02 -4.51 36.82
C ASN A 672 15.05 -6.06 36.88
N PRO A 673 15.84 -6.70 37.76
CA PRO A 673 15.93 -8.16 37.81
C PRO A 673 14.58 -8.87 38.01
N ARG A 674 13.66 -8.23 38.76
CA ARG A 674 12.30 -8.76 39.01
C ARG A 674 11.43 -8.70 37.76
N GLN A 675 11.47 -7.57 37.06
CA GLN A 675 10.76 -7.42 35.78
C GLN A 675 11.28 -8.40 34.73
N ARG A 676 12.62 -8.60 34.66
CA ARG A 676 13.23 -9.57 33.76
C ARG A 676 12.73 -10.99 34.03
N ALA A 677 12.76 -11.43 35.30
CA ALA A 677 12.27 -12.75 35.68
C ALA A 677 10.78 -12.96 35.34
N LEU A 678 9.94 -11.94 35.55
CA LEU A 678 8.53 -11.97 35.17
C LEU A 678 8.35 -12.06 33.66
N TYR A 679 9.14 -11.31 32.90
CA TYR A 679 9.10 -11.30 31.45
C TYR A 679 9.46 -12.68 30.87
N GLU A 680 10.54 -13.28 31.34
CA GLU A 680 10.97 -14.65 30.97
C GLU A 680 9.92 -15.70 31.36
N SER A 681 9.33 -15.58 32.55
CA SER A 681 8.25 -16.47 33.00
C SER A 681 6.99 -16.36 32.11
N ALA A 682 6.59 -15.14 31.71
CA ALA A 682 5.45 -14.94 30.83
C ALA A 682 5.69 -15.56 29.45
N LEU A 683 6.92 -15.45 28.91
CA LEU A 683 7.33 -16.09 27.66
C LEU A 683 7.31 -17.61 27.76
N ALA A 684 7.81 -18.17 28.86
CA ALA A 684 7.81 -19.63 29.09
C ALA A 684 6.38 -20.18 29.13
N THR A 685 5.48 -19.54 29.89
CA THR A 685 4.06 -19.91 29.97
C THR A 685 3.40 -19.84 28.59
N PHE A 686 3.67 -18.82 27.83
CA PHE A 686 3.13 -18.68 26.47
C PHE A 686 3.61 -19.79 25.54
N ARG A 687 4.90 -20.18 25.61
CA ARG A 687 5.45 -21.30 24.83
C ARG A 687 4.72 -22.61 25.14
N GLU A 688 4.49 -22.90 26.42
CA GLU A 688 3.71 -24.07 26.86
C GLU A 688 2.28 -24.04 26.33
N GLU A 689 1.61 -22.93 26.47
CA GLU A 689 0.24 -22.73 25.98
C GLU A 689 0.13 -22.85 24.44
N MET A 690 1.12 -22.39 23.71
CA MET A 690 1.13 -22.50 22.24
C MET A 690 1.42 -23.93 21.78
N ALA A 691 2.23 -24.70 22.53
CA ALA A 691 2.43 -26.13 22.28
C ALA A 691 1.10 -26.91 22.43
N GLU A 692 0.33 -26.62 23.46
CA GLU A 692 -1.02 -27.22 23.66
C GLU A 692 -1.97 -26.89 22.48
N VAL A 693 -1.96 -25.64 22.00
CA VAL A 693 -2.77 -25.20 20.84
C VAL A 693 -2.35 -25.92 19.57
N ALA A 694 -1.03 -26.16 19.38
CA ALA A 694 -0.50 -26.89 18.25
C ALA A 694 -0.94 -28.37 18.26
N ASP A 695 -0.99 -29.00 19.41
CA ASP A 695 -1.41 -30.41 19.55
C ASP A 695 -2.94 -30.56 19.32
N LEU A 696 -3.75 -29.62 19.80
CA LEU A 696 -5.19 -29.57 19.50
C LEU A 696 -5.47 -29.41 18.00
N ARG A 697 -4.54 -28.79 17.25
CA ARG A 697 -4.61 -28.61 15.79
C ARG A 697 -4.35 -29.92 15.03
N LYS A 698 -3.51 -30.80 15.56
CA LYS A 698 -3.22 -32.13 14.97
C LYS A 698 -4.37 -33.11 15.11
N GLU A 699 -5.17 -32.98 16.18
CA GLU A 699 -6.22 -33.94 16.50
C GLU A 699 -7.56 -33.69 15.78
N ARG A 700 -7.83 -32.50 15.24
CA ARG A 700 -9.15 -32.14 14.69
C ARG A 700 -9.03 -31.35 13.38
N ALA A 701 -9.16 -32.05 12.25
CA ALA A 701 -9.27 -31.43 10.92
C ALA A 701 -10.74 -31.03 10.63
N GLY A 702 -10.99 -29.74 10.33
CA GLY A 702 -12.28 -29.25 9.83
C GLY A 702 -12.84 -28.02 10.56
N GLU A 703 -13.92 -28.14 11.30
CA GLU A 703 -14.61 -26.99 11.98
C GLU A 703 -13.82 -26.39 13.17
N ALA A 704 -12.83 -27.10 13.67
CA ALA A 704 -11.96 -26.64 14.76
C ALA A 704 -11.07 -25.44 14.41
N ASP A 705 -10.81 -25.17 13.12
CA ASP A 705 -9.83 -24.16 12.67
C ASP A 705 -10.21 -22.71 13.08
N ARG A 706 -11.49 -22.37 13.15
CA ARG A 706 -11.94 -21.03 13.58
C ARG A 706 -11.80 -20.82 15.10
N ARG A 707 -12.05 -21.87 15.91
CA ARG A 707 -11.88 -21.81 17.39
C ARG A 707 -10.41 -21.75 17.75
N VAL A 708 -9.58 -22.57 17.14
CA VAL A 708 -8.12 -22.58 17.34
C VAL A 708 -7.51 -21.21 16.99
N ARG A 709 -7.90 -20.63 15.86
CA ARG A 709 -7.45 -19.27 15.49
C ARG A 709 -7.87 -18.19 16.48
N ASN A 710 -9.09 -18.26 17.00
CA ASN A 710 -9.57 -17.30 17.98
C ASN A 710 -8.85 -17.47 19.33
N THR A 711 -8.56 -18.70 19.76
CA THR A 711 -7.80 -19.00 20.98
C THR A 711 -6.36 -18.50 20.85
N ARG A 712 -5.68 -18.81 19.73
CA ARG A 712 -4.35 -18.28 19.43
C ARG A 712 -4.31 -16.75 19.49
N ARG A 713 -5.26 -16.08 18.83
CA ARG A 713 -5.36 -14.63 18.83
C ARG A 713 -5.54 -14.06 20.23
N GLY A 714 -6.37 -14.68 21.04
CA GLY A 714 -6.62 -14.27 22.43
C GLY A 714 -5.35 -14.38 23.29
N ARG A 715 -4.60 -15.47 23.18
CA ARG A 715 -3.33 -15.68 23.91
C ARG A 715 -2.24 -14.71 23.49
N ILE A 716 -2.07 -14.45 22.19
CA ILE A 716 -1.14 -13.44 21.68
C ILE A 716 -1.45 -12.06 22.28
N LEU A 717 -2.71 -11.62 22.26
CA LEU A 717 -3.10 -10.32 22.78
C LEU A 717 -2.93 -10.24 24.32
N ALA A 718 -3.19 -11.32 25.04
CA ALA A 718 -2.96 -11.41 26.48
C ALA A 718 -1.46 -11.25 26.80
N LEU A 719 -0.60 -12.03 26.15
CA LEU A 719 0.85 -11.94 26.33
C LEU A 719 1.38 -10.53 26.02
N LEU A 720 0.98 -9.94 24.89
CA LEU A 720 1.41 -8.58 24.52
C LEU A 720 1.03 -7.55 25.59
N THR A 721 -0.15 -7.69 26.20
CA THR A 721 -0.58 -6.83 27.30
C THR A 721 0.28 -7.04 28.54
N GLU A 722 0.47 -8.29 28.93
CA GLU A 722 1.25 -8.68 30.10
C GLU A 722 2.70 -8.24 29.99
N LEU A 723 3.37 -8.45 28.86
CA LEU A 723 4.75 -8.02 28.63
C LEU A 723 4.91 -6.49 28.74
N LYS A 724 3.93 -5.73 28.23
CA LYS A 724 3.92 -4.26 28.38
C LYS A 724 3.71 -3.83 29.82
N GLU A 725 2.79 -4.50 30.54
CA GLU A 725 2.56 -4.24 31.97
C GLU A 725 3.82 -4.53 32.80
N ILE A 726 4.55 -5.61 32.48
CA ILE A 726 5.83 -5.93 33.11
C ILE A 726 6.88 -4.84 32.81
N CYS A 727 6.96 -4.36 31.56
CA CYS A 727 7.87 -3.27 31.20
C CYS A 727 7.57 -1.97 31.97
N ASP A 728 6.31 -1.71 32.29
CA ASP A 728 5.91 -0.53 33.05
C ASP A 728 6.24 -0.66 34.53
N SER A 729 5.79 -1.75 35.18
CA SER A 729 6.09 -2.05 36.60
C SER A 729 5.70 -3.49 36.94
N SER A 730 6.52 -4.18 37.73
CA SER A 730 6.19 -5.50 38.26
C SER A 730 4.90 -5.50 39.08
N ALA A 731 4.58 -4.39 39.72
CA ALA A 731 3.37 -4.21 40.54
C ALA A 731 2.06 -4.35 39.74
N LEU A 732 2.07 -4.12 38.41
CA LEU A 732 0.89 -4.29 37.57
C LEU A 732 0.47 -5.77 37.46
N VAL A 733 1.41 -6.68 37.37
CA VAL A 733 1.18 -8.13 37.22
C VAL A 733 0.99 -8.79 38.58
N GLU A 734 1.87 -8.50 39.55
CA GLU A 734 1.89 -9.14 40.87
C GLU A 734 0.88 -8.57 41.88
N GLY A 735 0.24 -7.45 41.58
CA GLY A 735 -0.77 -6.85 42.45
C GLY A 735 -0.21 -5.87 43.51
N GLY A 736 1.03 -5.39 43.34
CA GLY A 736 1.66 -4.47 44.26
C GLY A 736 0.99 -3.07 44.34
N GLU A 737 1.30 -2.31 45.39
CA GLU A 737 0.82 -0.95 45.64
C GLU A 737 1.85 0.14 45.32
N SER A 738 3.13 -0.22 45.17
CA SER A 738 4.21 0.69 44.85
C SER A 738 4.71 0.50 43.43
N ALA A 739 4.90 1.60 42.71
CA ALA A 739 5.48 1.57 41.35
C ALA A 739 6.98 1.26 41.46
N ASP A 740 7.47 0.38 40.57
CA ASP A 740 8.87 -0.01 40.50
C ASP A 740 9.32 -0.12 39.04
N GLY A 741 10.61 -0.23 38.79
CA GLY A 741 11.19 -0.50 37.51
C GLY A 741 12.06 0.59 36.90
N GLY A 742 12.65 0.28 35.74
CA GLY A 742 13.54 1.19 35.04
C GLY A 742 12.87 2.45 34.54
N LYS A 743 11.65 2.35 34.07
CA LYS A 743 10.86 3.48 33.62
C LYS A 743 10.52 4.45 34.78
N VAL A 744 10.20 3.92 35.97
CA VAL A 744 9.88 4.75 37.12
C VAL A 744 11.12 5.55 37.55
N ARG A 745 12.27 4.92 37.60
CA ARG A 745 13.55 5.62 37.88
C ARG A 745 13.85 6.72 36.86
N ARG A 746 13.65 6.38 35.55
CA ARG A 746 13.90 7.37 34.49
C ARG A 746 12.91 8.52 34.55
N LEU A 747 11.67 8.25 34.93
CA LEU A 747 10.66 9.29 35.17
C LEU A 747 11.07 10.21 36.28
N ASP A 748 11.56 9.66 37.40
CA ASP A 748 12.03 10.43 38.55
C ASP A 748 13.17 11.37 38.18
N GLU A 749 14.21 10.88 37.49
CA GLU A 749 15.34 11.68 37.01
C GLU A 749 14.89 12.82 36.08
N LEU A 750 13.96 12.51 35.20
CA LEU A 750 13.45 13.46 34.21
C LEU A 750 12.60 14.54 34.89
N LEU A 751 11.74 14.16 35.86
CA LEU A 751 10.90 15.09 36.59
C LEU A 751 11.73 16.04 37.48
N ASP A 752 12.80 15.54 38.13
CA ASP A 752 13.73 16.40 38.86
C ASP A 752 14.26 17.52 37.92
N SER A 753 14.75 17.14 36.73
CA SER A 753 15.27 18.09 35.74
C SER A 753 14.22 19.08 35.22
N ILE A 754 13.01 18.62 34.97
CA ILE A 754 11.90 19.44 34.46
C ILE A 754 11.44 20.43 35.52
N PHE A 755 11.32 20.00 36.78
CA PHE A 755 10.87 20.86 37.89
C PHE A 755 11.93 21.86 38.26
N ASP A 756 13.23 21.50 38.25
CA ASP A 756 14.35 22.41 38.45
C ASP A 756 14.40 23.49 37.35
N ALA A 757 14.01 23.19 36.14
CA ALA A 757 13.87 24.16 35.07
C ALA A 757 12.60 25.06 35.18
N GLY A 758 11.76 24.84 36.19
CA GLY A 758 10.50 25.58 36.36
C GLY A 758 9.41 25.21 35.33
N GLU A 759 9.49 24.01 34.76
CA GLU A 759 8.61 23.56 33.71
C GLU A 759 7.63 22.49 34.18
N SER A 760 6.53 22.30 33.43
CA SER A 760 5.48 21.32 33.73
C SER A 760 5.39 20.30 32.65
N CYS A 761 4.92 19.10 33.01
CA CYS A 761 4.81 18.01 32.04
C CYS A 761 3.44 17.29 32.05
N LEU A 762 3.18 16.54 30.95
CA LEU A 762 2.09 15.59 30.87
C LEU A 762 2.69 14.18 30.85
N VAL A 763 2.17 13.27 31.67
CA VAL A 763 2.60 11.87 31.70
C VAL A 763 1.46 10.99 31.24
N PHE A 764 1.61 10.40 30.05
CA PHE A 764 0.60 9.52 29.46
C PHE A 764 0.92 8.06 29.71
N THR A 765 -0.08 7.28 30.10
CA THR A 765 -0.03 5.82 30.22
C THR A 765 -1.30 5.16 29.68
N GLN A 766 -1.19 3.96 29.15
CA GLN A 766 -2.34 3.17 28.71
C GLN A 766 -3.16 2.64 29.88
N TYR A 767 -2.48 2.32 30.98
CA TYR A 767 -3.03 1.60 32.10
C TYR A 767 -3.45 2.55 33.23
N ALA A 768 -4.76 2.66 33.45
CA ALA A 768 -5.27 3.49 34.55
C ALA A 768 -4.73 3.04 35.93
N ARG A 769 -4.35 1.75 36.06
CA ARG A 769 -3.72 1.24 37.27
C ARG A 769 -2.30 1.79 37.43
N MET A 770 -1.51 1.81 36.32
CA MET A 770 -0.20 2.44 36.32
C MET A 770 -0.29 3.93 36.69
N GLY A 771 -1.24 4.66 36.13
CA GLY A 771 -1.47 6.06 36.50
C GLY A 771 -1.74 6.27 38.00
N ARG A 772 -2.48 5.34 38.66
CA ARG A 772 -2.67 5.38 40.13
C ARG A 772 -1.36 5.13 40.90
N LEU A 773 -0.59 4.12 40.48
CA LEU A 773 0.71 3.81 41.08
C LEU A 773 1.68 4.98 40.93
N LEU A 774 1.77 5.58 39.74
CA LEU A 774 2.61 6.77 39.51
C LEU A 774 2.15 7.93 40.38
N ARG A 775 0.86 8.19 40.51
CA ARG A 775 0.35 9.26 41.37
C ARG A 775 0.78 9.07 42.83
N VAL A 776 0.63 7.86 43.37
CA VAL A 776 1.05 7.56 44.74
C VAL A 776 2.56 7.75 44.91
N HIS A 777 3.33 7.14 44.00
CA HIS A 777 4.80 7.25 43.98
C HIS A 777 5.30 8.70 43.95
N LEU A 778 4.75 9.52 43.03
CA LEU A 778 5.13 10.92 42.90
C LEU A 778 4.70 11.78 44.11
N GLN A 779 3.51 11.48 44.70
CA GLN A 779 3.06 12.14 45.94
C GLN A 779 3.96 11.83 47.11
N GLU A 780 4.43 10.60 47.26
CA GLU A 780 5.38 10.20 48.32
C GLU A 780 6.74 10.84 48.11
N ARG A 781 7.24 10.89 46.85
CA ARG A 781 8.55 11.44 46.51
C ARG A 781 8.62 12.97 46.68
N PHE A 782 7.62 13.67 46.11
CA PHE A 782 7.65 15.14 46.06
C PHE A 782 6.82 15.84 47.13
N GLY A 783 6.09 15.11 47.96
CA GLY A 783 5.28 15.64 49.08
C GLY A 783 4.09 16.52 48.65
N ARG A 784 3.63 16.43 47.40
CA ARG A 784 2.53 17.25 46.85
C ARG A 784 1.57 16.46 45.99
N ARG A 785 0.38 17.06 45.72
CA ARG A 785 -0.65 16.43 44.87
C ARG A 785 -0.27 16.48 43.41
N PHE A 786 -0.44 15.36 42.73
CA PHE A 786 -0.35 15.24 41.27
C PHE A 786 -1.74 14.95 40.71
N PRO A 787 -2.26 15.79 39.77
CA PRO A 787 -3.55 15.55 39.13
C PRO A 787 -3.50 14.27 38.29
N PHE A 788 -4.63 13.51 38.26
CA PHE A 788 -4.73 12.29 37.48
C PHE A 788 -6.07 12.19 36.76
N LEU A 789 -6.03 12.17 35.44
CA LEU A 789 -7.21 12.07 34.59
C LEU A 789 -7.36 10.66 34.04
N HIS A 790 -8.51 10.00 34.34
CA HIS A 790 -8.83 8.66 33.86
C HIS A 790 -10.30 8.50 33.48
N GLY A 791 -10.64 7.37 32.82
CA GLY A 791 -11.95 7.18 32.21
C GLY A 791 -13.15 7.12 33.16
N SER A 792 -12.94 6.77 34.44
CA SER A 792 -14.03 6.63 35.42
C SER A 792 -14.38 7.93 36.16
N LEU A 793 -13.68 9.03 35.92
CA LEU A 793 -14.02 10.34 36.51
C LEU A 793 -15.30 10.91 35.89
N SER A 794 -16.14 11.50 36.74
CA SER A 794 -17.28 12.29 36.26
C SER A 794 -16.83 13.57 35.54
N PRO A 795 -17.65 14.19 34.72
CA PRO A 795 -17.31 15.45 34.04
C PRO A 795 -16.82 16.54 35.01
N ALA A 796 -17.48 16.71 36.17
CA ALA A 796 -17.10 17.69 37.18
C ALA A 796 -15.72 17.41 37.78
N GLN A 797 -15.42 16.15 38.10
CA GLN A 797 -14.09 15.74 38.61
C GLN A 797 -12.99 15.94 37.56
N ARG A 798 -13.29 15.67 36.27
CA ARG A 798 -12.33 15.98 35.18
C ARG A 798 -11.98 17.45 35.13
N ASP A 799 -12.99 18.31 35.21
CA ASP A 799 -12.81 19.75 35.20
C ASP A 799 -12.00 20.23 36.40
N GLU A 800 -12.21 19.62 37.57
CA GLU A 800 -11.44 19.90 38.77
C GLU A 800 -9.96 19.54 38.60
N GLU A 801 -9.62 18.35 38.08
CA GLU A 801 -8.25 17.93 37.86
C GLU A 801 -7.53 18.81 36.82
N ILE A 802 -8.23 19.21 35.76
CA ILE A 802 -7.69 20.12 34.73
C ILE A 802 -7.47 21.52 35.31
N ALA A 803 -8.43 22.04 36.12
CA ALA A 803 -8.31 23.33 36.76
C ALA A 803 -7.17 23.33 37.77
N ALA A 804 -7.02 22.27 38.56
CA ALA A 804 -5.93 22.10 39.51
C ALA A 804 -4.58 22.16 38.81
N PHE A 805 -4.39 21.47 37.66
CA PHE A 805 -3.13 21.54 36.90
C PHE A 805 -2.86 22.92 36.32
N ASN A 806 -3.88 23.56 35.72
CA ASN A 806 -3.68 24.86 35.07
C ASN A 806 -3.48 26.04 36.06
N ALA A 807 -4.05 25.96 37.26
CA ALA A 807 -3.99 27.00 38.28
C ALA A 807 -2.82 26.84 39.25
N ASP A 808 -2.11 25.71 39.23
CA ASP A 808 -0.99 25.45 40.13
C ASP A 808 0.14 26.47 39.87
N PRO A 809 0.59 27.23 40.87
CA PRO A 809 1.67 28.19 40.71
C PRO A 809 3.06 27.52 40.49
N GLU A 810 3.21 26.29 40.96
CA GLU A 810 4.47 25.54 40.85
C GLU A 810 4.50 24.58 39.66
N PRO A 811 5.71 24.24 39.12
CA PRO A 811 5.87 23.19 38.10
C PRO A 811 5.21 21.90 38.55
N ASN A 812 4.38 21.26 37.68
CA ASN A 812 3.66 20.06 38.08
C ASN A 812 3.60 19.04 36.93
N ALA A 813 3.41 17.77 37.29
CA ALA A 813 3.14 16.71 36.34
C ALA A 813 1.63 16.34 36.33
N PHE A 814 1.02 16.31 35.16
CA PHE A 814 -0.34 15.86 35.01
C PHE A 814 -0.35 14.43 34.44
N ILE A 815 -0.80 13.47 35.22
CA ILE A 815 -0.90 12.08 34.79
C ILE A 815 -2.21 11.90 34.03
N LEU A 816 -2.16 11.26 32.86
CA LEU A 816 -3.34 11.06 32.01
C LEU A 816 -3.37 9.63 31.47
N SER A 817 -4.51 8.97 31.57
CA SER A 817 -4.68 7.76 30.80
C SER A 817 -4.91 8.14 29.34
N LEU A 818 -4.24 7.46 28.40
CA LEU A 818 -4.29 7.75 26.96
C LEU A 818 -5.72 7.84 26.43
N LYS A 819 -6.61 6.94 26.86
CA LYS A 819 -8.03 6.94 26.45
C LYS A 819 -8.80 8.13 27.00
N ALA A 820 -8.48 8.64 28.17
CA ALA A 820 -9.16 9.79 28.78
C ALA A 820 -8.54 11.13 28.39
N GLY A 821 -7.21 11.17 28.22
CA GLY A 821 -6.47 12.35 27.78
C GLY A 821 -6.54 12.63 26.28
N GLY A 822 -7.00 11.67 25.47
CA GLY A 822 -6.98 11.73 24.02
C GLY A 822 -7.93 12.75 23.36
N PHE A 823 -8.88 13.39 24.08
CA PHE A 823 -9.90 14.21 23.45
C PHE A 823 -10.10 15.60 24.12
N GLY A 824 -10.00 16.65 23.32
CA GLY A 824 -10.55 17.98 23.58
C GLY A 824 -9.90 18.82 24.69
N LEU A 825 -8.79 18.38 25.29
CA LEU A 825 -8.13 19.12 26.34
C LEU A 825 -7.18 20.21 25.81
N ASN A 826 -7.05 21.32 26.52
CA ASN A 826 -6.05 22.34 26.30
C ASN A 826 -5.11 22.41 27.50
N LEU A 827 -3.86 21.94 27.32
CA LEU A 827 -2.88 21.80 28.36
C LEU A 827 -1.55 22.45 27.92
N THR A 828 -1.63 23.64 27.31
CA THR A 828 -0.46 24.40 26.78
C THR A 828 0.50 24.91 27.85
N ARG A 829 0.17 24.77 29.14
CA ARG A 829 1.09 25.00 30.25
C ARG A 829 2.29 24.07 30.23
N ALA A 830 2.09 22.80 29.80
CA ALA A 830 3.13 21.81 29.74
C ALA A 830 4.05 22.04 28.54
N THR A 831 5.35 21.96 28.75
CA THR A 831 6.40 21.99 27.74
C THR A 831 7.03 20.61 27.53
N HIS A 832 6.73 19.66 28.41
CA HIS A 832 7.16 18.27 28.29
C HIS A 832 5.97 17.33 28.20
N VAL A 833 6.08 16.33 27.33
CA VAL A 833 5.11 15.24 27.19
C VAL A 833 5.86 13.92 27.29
N ILE A 834 5.48 13.12 28.26
CA ILE A 834 6.12 11.83 28.54
C ILE A 834 5.14 10.72 28.17
N HIS A 835 5.47 9.92 27.17
CA HIS A 835 4.79 8.67 26.89
C HIS A 835 5.47 7.56 27.70
N PHE A 836 4.89 7.22 28.83
CA PHE A 836 5.42 6.22 29.76
C PHE A 836 5.42 4.82 29.19
N ASP A 837 4.44 4.53 28.33
CA ASP A 837 4.35 3.32 27.54
C ASP A 837 4.01 3.63 26.08
N ARG A 838 4.46 2.79 25.14
CA ARG A 838 4.26 2.97 23.70
C ARG A 838 2.92 2.44 23.25
N TRP A 839 2.24 3.16 22.36
CA TRP A 839 1.00 2.72 21.74
C TRP A 839 1.24 2.14 20.34
N TRP A 840 0.46 1.13 19.95
CA TRP A 840 0.55 0.50 18.63
C TRP A 840 0.22 1.43 17.45
N ASN A 841 -0.53 2.51 17.69
CA ASN A 841 -0.93 3.48 16.70
C ASN A 841 -0.29 4.84 17.00
N PRO A 842 0.69 5.30 16.18
CA PRO A 842 1.36 6.60 16.37
C PRO A 842 0.38 7.79 16.40
N ALA A 843 -0.77 7.69 15.72
CA ALA A 843 -1.76 8.76 15.69
C ALA A 843 -2.34 9.05 17.09
N VAL A 844 -2.49 8.03 17.93
CA VAL A 844 -2.97 8.19 19.32
C VAL A 844 -1.91 8.88 20.19
N GLU A 845 -0.63 8.54 20.04
CA GLU A 845 0.48 9.23 20.70
C GLU A 845 0.57 10.70 20.26
N ASN A 846 0.47 10.96 18.95
CA ASN A 846 0.43 12.30 18.39
C ASN A 846 -0.78 13.09 18.92
N GLN A 847 -1.96 12.47 18.99
CA GLN A 847 -3.16 13.09 19.55
C GLN A 847 -2.96 13.49 21.03
N ALA A 848 -2.29 12.67 21.81
CA ALA A 848 -1.96 12.96 23.19
C ALA A 848 -0.94 14.12 23.30
N THR A 849 0.11 14.10 22.51
CA THR A 849 1.12 15.17 22.41
C THR A 849 0.50 16.51 22.00
N ASP A 850 -0.46 16.51 21.10
CA ASP A 850 -1.17 17.70 20.62
C ASP A 850 -2.05 18.39 21.70
N ARG A 851 -2.10 17.86 22.90
CA ARG A 851 -2.69 18.56 24.07
C ARG A 851 -1.78 19.67 24.58
N ALA A 852 -0.46 19.48 24.51
CA ALA A 852 0.54 20.49 24.83
C ALA A 852 0.99 21.29 23.59
N HIS A 853 1.24 20.61 22.46
CA HIS A 853 1.71 21.21 21.22
C HIS A 853 0.53 21.67 20.34
N ARG A 854 -0.09 22.78 20.68
CA ARG A 854 -1.23 23.37 19.95
C ARG A 854 -1.19 24.90 19.97
N ILE A 855 -2.03 25.56 19.20
CA ILE A 855 -2.12 27.01 19.13
C ILE A 855 -2.23 27.59 20.57
N GLY A 856 -1.35 28.52 20.87
CA GLY A 856 -1.17 29.12 22.21
C GLY A 856 0.06 28.59 22.96
N GLN A 857 0.73 27.56 22.46
CA GLN A 857 2.04 27.14 22.93
C GLN A 857 3.12 27.93 22.19
N LEU A 858 3.84 28.77 22.92
CA LEU A 858 4.92 29.62 22.37
C LEU A 858 6.32 29.04 22.60
N ARG A 859 6.44 28.01 23.45
CA ARG A 859 7.70 27.34 23.80
C ARG A 859 7.80 26.01 23.05
N ASP A 860 9.03 25.53 22.88
CA ASP A 860 9.28 24.18 22.35
C ASP A 860 8.64 23.13 23.25
N VAL A 861 8.18 22.06 22.63
CA VAL A 861 7.59 20.92 23.33
C VAL A 861 8.49 19.70 23.15
N PHE A 862 9.02 19.20 24.27
CA PHE A 862 9.85 18.01 24.32
C PHE A 862 8.99 16.78 24.56
N VAL A 863 9.07 15.80 23.66
CA VAL A 863 8.28 14.57 23.72
C VAL A 863 9.20 13.41 24.05
N HIS A 864 9.09 12.89 25.26
CA HIS A 864 9.90 11.78 25.78
C HIS A 864 9.15 10.45 25.54
N LEU A 865 9.77 9.56 24.79
CA LEU A 865 9.23 8.23 24.48
C LEU A 865 10.01 7.20 25.30
N PHE A 866 9.39 6.62 26.33
CA PHE A 866 10.02 5.59 27.15
C PHE A 866 9.98 4.24 26.46
N ILE A 867 11.14 3.59 26.38
CA ILE A 867 11.33 2.32 25.67
C ILE A 867 12.22 1.42 26.53
N CYS A 868 11.74 0.25 26.90
CA CYS A 868 12.56 -0.77 27.53
C CYS A 868 13.44 -1.46 26.49
N ALA A 869 14.76 -1.28 26.60
CA ALA A 869 15.75 -1.88 25.72
C ALA A 869 15.72 -3.42 25.81
N GLY A 870 15.94 -4.10 24.70
CA GLY A 870 15.95 -5.55 24.58
C GLY A 870 14.57 -6.21 24.75
N THR A 871 13.47 -5.46 24.63
CA THR A 871 12.11 -6.00 24.85
C THR A 871 11.20 -5.78 23.65
N LEU A 872 9.97 -6.28 23.75
CA LEU A 872 8.88 -6.00 22.81
C LEU A 872 8.75 -4.50 22.46
N GLU A 873 8.99 -3.58 23.42
CA GLU A 873 8.79 -2.14 23.18
C GLU A 873 9.79 -1.56 22.18
N GLU A 874 11.03 -2.01 22.20
CA GLU A 874 12.04 -1.62 21.22
C GLU A 874 11.63 -2.02 19.83
N ARG A 875 11.17 -3.26 19.64
CA ARG A 875 10.72 -3.76 18.35
C ARG A 875 9.43 -3.11 17.86
N VAL A 876 8.56 -2.71 18.79
CA VAL A 876 7.40 -1.88 18.47
C VAL A 876 7.84 -0.52 17.95
N ASP A 877 8.85 0.11 18.58
CA ASP A 877 9.38 1.41 18.14
C ASP A 877 9.96 1.33 16.72
N GLU A 878 10.77 0.33 16.43
CA GLU A 878 11.33 0.06 15.09
C GLU A 878 10.23 -0.12 14.04
N LEU A 879 9.20 -0.90 14.35
CA LEU A 879 8.04 -1.10 13.48
C LEU A 879 7.29 0.20 13.22
N LEU A 880 7.10 1.03 14.25
CA LEU A 880 6.44 2.32 14.12
C LEU A 880 7.25 3.29 13.26
N GLU A 881 8.57 3.27 13.38
CA GLU A 881 9.46 4.10 12.58
C GLU A 881 9.48 3.68 11.11
N THR A 882 9.57 2.40 10.84
CA THR A 882 9.46 1.85 9.49
C THR A 882 8.13 2.25 8.84
N LYS A 883 7.04 2.19 9.60
CA LYS A 883 5.73 2.65 9.14
C LYS A 883 5.68 4.16 8.90
N ARG A 884 6.32 4.97 9.73
CA ARG A 884 6.39 6.43 9.52
C ARG A 884 7.15 6.77 8.23
N ARG A 885 8.22 6.06 7.91
CA ARG A 885 8.97 6.22 6.64
C ARG A 885 8.14 5.79 5.42
N LEU A 886 7.33 4.76 5.56
CA LEU A 886 6.43 4.25 4.52
C LEU A 886 5.08 4.97 4.48
N ALA A 887 4.77 5.86 5.43
CA ALA A 887 3.46 6.52 5.58
C ALA A 887 3.12 7.57 4.50
N GLY A 888 3.89 7.64 3.40
CA GLY A 888 3.35 8.08 2.11
C GLY A 888 2.36 7.08 1.48
N GLU A 889 2.30 5.84 1.98
CA GLU A 889 1.47 4.74 1.49
C GLU A 889 0.52 4.25 2.58
N ILE A 890 -0.68 3.88 2.20
CA ILE A 890 -1.83 3.46 3.02
C ILE A 890 -1.45 2.23 3.88
N VAL A 891 -1.30 2.38 5.20
CA VAL A 891 -0.85 1.28 6.09
C VAL A 891 -1.87 0.99 7.20
N GLY A 892 -2.20 -0.29 7.38
CA GLY A 892 -3.14 -0.81 8.39
C GLY A 892 -2.64 -0.75 9.84
N SER A 893 -3.55 -0.96 10.82
CA SER A 893 -3.25 -0.92 12.26
C SER A 893 -2.19 -1.94 12.70
N GLY A 894 -1.28 -1.55 13.60
CA GLY A 894 -0.15 -2.37 14.07
C GLY A 894 -0.53 -3.74 14.65
N GLU A 895 -1.62 -3.82 15.42
CA GLU A 895 -2.10 -5.08 16.01
C GLU A 895 -2.50 -6.14 14.97
N SER A 896 -3.09 -5.72 13.83
CA SER A 896 -3.51 -6.66 12.78
C SER A 896 -2.34 -7.31 12.06
N PHE A 897 -1.17 -6.69 12.06
CA PHE A 897 0.06 -7.24 11.50
C PHE A 897 0.61 -8.37 12.38
N LEU A 898 0.67 -8.15 13.69
CA LEU A 898 1.16 -9.14 14.66
C LEU A 898 0.35 -10.44 14.65
N LEU A 899 -0.96 -10.31 14.48
CA LEU A 899 -1.87 -11.44 14.42
C LEU A 899 -1.73 -12.29 13.14
N LYS A 900 -1.03 -11.78 12.13
CA LYS A 900 -0.74 -12.49 10.86
C LYS A 900 0.62 -13.15 10.85
N MET A 901 1.48 -12.84 11.80
CA MET A 901 2.81 -13.44 11.94
C MET A 901 2.70 -14.95 12.23
N SER A 902 3.69 -15.70 11.77
CA SER A 902 3.89 -17.09 12.22
C SER A 902 4.30 -17.11 13.70
N ASP A 903 4.15 -18.26 14.38
CA ASP A 903 4.49 -18.38 15.79
C ASP A 903 5.98 -18.08 16.03
N ARG A 904 6.88 -18.51 15.13
CA ARG A 904 8.32 -18.23 15.20
C ARG A 904 8.65 -16.75 15.03
N GLU A 905 8.01 -16.05 14.09
CA GLU A 905 8.22 -14.62 13.90
C GLU A 905 7.71 -13.83 15.12
N PHE A 906 6.57 -14.23 15.65
CA PHE A 906 6.03 -13.61 16.86
C PHE A 906 6.93 -13.84 18.07
N GLU A 907 7.44 -15.07 18.27
CA GLU A 907 8.34 -15.42 19.36
C GLU A 907 9.65 -14.62 19.29
N ARG A 908 10.27 -14.51 18.12
CA ARG A 908 11.45 -13.65 17.90
C ARG A 908 11.18 -12.18 18.24
N MET A 909 9.96 -11.71 17.98
CA MET A 909 9.59 -10.31 18.25
C MET A 909 9.39 -10.03 19.74
N VAL A 910 8.98 -11.01 20.54
CA VAL A 910 8.71 -10.84 21.96
C VAL A 910 9.86 -11.32 22.87
N SER A 911 10.84 -12.08 22.34
CA SER A 911 11.99 -12.54 23.14
C SER A 911 12.87 -11.40 23.62
N LEU A 912 13.57 -11.58 24.74
CA LEU A 912 14.59 -10.66 25.24
C LEU A 912 15.86 -10.77 24.38
N ASP A 913 16.53 -9.66 24.11
CA ASP A 913 17.85 -9.71 23.48
C ASP A 913 18.87 -10.32 24.43
N GLY A 914 19.53 -11.39 23.99
CA GLY A 914 20.52 -12.13 24.75
C GLY A 914 20.21 -13.62 24.92
N GLU A 915 19.09 -14.14 24.33
CA GLU A 915 18.86 -15.58 24.16
C GLU A 915 19.01 -16.01 22.69
#